data_0e5d32df1ccf906a215274ceab0b87e5
#
_entry.id   0e5d32df1ccf906a215274ceab0b87e5
#
_cell.length_a   1.000
_cell.length_b   1.000
_cell.length_c   1.000
_cell.angle_alpha   90.00
_cell.angle_beta   90.00
_cell.angle_gamma   90.00
#
_symmetry.space_group_name_H-M   'P 1'
#
loop_
_entity.id
_entity.type
_entity.pdbx_description
1 polymer ?
#
loop_
_entity_poly.entity_id
_entity_poly.type
_entity_poly.pdbx_seq_one_letter_code
_entity_poly.pdbx_strand_id
1 'polypeptide(L)'
;MSLCLSINQSGANHSEPRRYLTQGVAALYQLQQPLQVIQLGDEVHLAELGSALPDASAQQIGILPALPASALGDASFCREYRVQLAYYAGAMAHGIASEALVAALAQQNILAIFGAGGLEIARITQAITHLRQQLPDQTFGINLLHNPGNPAWEMACVQLCLAQRVTVVEASAYINLSPALVYYRAAGLARAADGSVTRTNRIIAKVSRREVAQHFLHPAPEAVLKKLVAEQLISAEQAELAAQVPMADDITVEGDSGGHTDQGTLSCIFASVVQLRDQMVSEGKLAQRVRIGAAGGIGTPSAVRAAFALGAAYVVTGSINQATVEAGTSASAKKLLARAQIGDVTLAPSADMFELGAKVQVLKLGSFYPVRAQKLYALYKQYDSLEALPASEVTLLEQQIFHQPLAQVWSETEQFFQRRGRAEVIAQAQQQPKKKMALLFQWYLGQSSSWAIRGEPQRAADYQIWCGSALGALNQWLQGSALADVEQRRVAELAQLLMHGAAYLTRVALLELMQISVPAQALSYSLQPPVDGGNQSLPTASTPLSQQQTGADPLSLQACHAFYKKCWDLLPGSVHENFNQPEHTLVVPFRYGRQSRLWDLDGNQHLDLNAKSGALFVGHHNQAYQAVLRHCLNQQPVVESCELGLEVSELLVKHIPSAEMVRFCLSGSEAIQNVLRLARAFTGKTRFIRFVGHYHGSSDNIAGGRLPTDGLSLLPELVPEDRLYTLGRAPNVMAEQSLLLPWNDIDRLTATIERHHGEIAAVLMEPIAINAGGILPLQGYLQKTKALCEQYNILLIFDEVLTGVRVGTGGAQQLLGVTPHLSIFGKALGGGAVPVSAIVGQRDIMELYSRNKVLHAGTFNGYPLGLAAIKATYSLIEQDPLCYQRMADITRQLAHLFISAAQEVELPLVIQGMPTALVYHAQSSVLTAAESDSAAQQQVQRCNNLIRETAKRYGIQFAPQSHIYANMLMSQDDVQWFEQRIYHVMSNVREIIDATFNKEGCV
;
A
#
# COMPACT_ATOMS: atom_id res chain seq x y z
N MET A 1 -13.92 -2.94 -34.26
CA MET A 1 -15.02 -1.98 -34.07
C MET A 1 -14.41 -0.57 -34.08
N SER A 2 -14.54 0.15 -35.18
CA SER A 2 -14.05 1.54 -35.29
C SER A 2 -14.99 2.45 -34.50
N LEU A 3 -14.53 2.98 -33.38
CA LEU A 3 -15.20 4.06 -32.66
C LEU A 3 -14.93 5.35 -33.43
N CYS A 4 -15.92 5.88 -34.16
CA CYS A 4 -15.89 7.26 -34.61
C CYS A 4 -16.17 8.18 -33.43
N LEU A 5 -15.14 8.68 -32.79
CA LEU A 5 -15.21 9.86 -31.93
C LEU A 5 -15.09 11.08 -32.86
N SER A 6 -16.20 11.78 -33.14
CA SER A 6 -16.16 13.10 -33.77
C SER A 6 -15.75 14.11 -32.69
N ILE A 7 -14.43 14.37 -32.63
CA ILE A 7 -13.90 15.50 -31.86
C ILE A 7 -13.93 16.72 -32.77
N ASN A 8 -14.78 17.68 -32.47
CA ASN A 8 -14.71 19.01 -33.09
C ASN A 8 -13.43 19.69 -32.58
N GLN A 9 -12.42 19.76 -33.44
CA GLN A 9 -11.23 20.61 -33.19
C GLN A 9 -11.61 22.05 -33.52
N SER A 10 -11.87 22.87 -32.53
CA SER A 10 -11.67 24.34 -32.63
C SER A 10 -10.52 24.67 -31.69
N GLY A 11 -9.39 25.05 -32.30
CA GLY A 11 -8.21 25.47 -31.53
C GLY A 11 -8.43 26.80 -30.83
N ALA A 12 -8.23 26.81 -29.55
CA ALA A 12 -7.83 27.99 -28.76
C ALA A 12 -7.29 27.52 -27.40
N ASN A 13 -6.14 28.00 -27.01
CA ASN A 13 -5.53 27.92 -25.69
C ASN A 13 -6.44 28.59 -24.65
N HIS A 14 -7.29 27.80 -23.98
CA HIS A 14 -7.88 28.16 -22.69
C HIS A 14 -8.01 26.87 -21.89
N SER A 15 -7.63 26.88 -20.62
CA SER A 15 -7.95 25.85 -19.65
C SER A 15 -9.48 25.73 -19.59
N GLU A 16 -10.05 24.73 -20.31
CA GLU A 16 -11.48 24.45 -20.22
C GLU A 16 -11.83 24.16 -18.77
N PRO A 17 -12.95 24.72 -18.24
CA PRO A 17 -13.42 24.40 -16.90
C PRO A 17 -13.63 22.90 -16.78
N ARG A 18 -13.16 22.28 -15.69
CA ARG A 18 -13.34 20.85 -15.44
C ARG A 18 -14.84 20.56 -15.29
N ARG A 19 -15.37 19.70 -16.13
CA ARG A 19 -16.74 19.20 -16.08
C ARG A 19 -16.86 18.14 -14.97
N TYR A 20 -17.91 18.23 -14.15
CA TYR A 20 -18.10 17.32 -13.01
C TYR A 20 -19.39 16.51 -13.19
N LEU A 21 -19.29 15.18 -13.07
CA LEU A 21 -20.47 14.31 -13.02
C LEU A 21 -21.19 14.51 -11.68
N THR A 22 -22.36 15.12 -11.70
CA THR A 22 -23.16 15.44 -10.50
C THR A 22 -24.41 14.59 -10.34
N GLN A 23 -24.96 14.05 -11.44
CA GLN A 23 -26.17 13.21 -11.44
C GLN A 23 -26.05 11.99 -12.35
N GLY A 24 -26.78 10.91 -12.03
CA GLY A 24 -26.85 9.70 -12.84
C GLY A 24 -25.71 8.70 -12.60
N VAL A 25 -25.03 8.74 -11.45
CA VAL A 25 -23.99 7.74 -11.11
C VAL A 25 -24.59 6.34 -11.06
N ALA A 26 -25.84 6.16 -10.57
CA ALA A 26 -26.51 4.87 -10.57
C ALA A 26 -26.77 4.33 -11.99
N ALA A 27 -26.95 5.19 -12.98
CA ALA A 27 -27.13 4.80 -14.36
C ALA A 27 -25.87 4.09 -14.94
N LEU A 28 -24.67 4.34 -14.42
CA LEU A 28 -23.45 3.62 -14.82
C LEU A 28 -23.55 2.11 -14.61
N TYR A 29 -24.36 1.65 -13.65
CA TYR A 29 -24.61 0.23 -13.37
C TYR A 29 -25.55 -0.43 -14.39
N GLN A 30 -26.30 0.34 -15.19
CA GLN A 30 -27.22 -0.13 -16.23
C GLN A 30 -26.43 -0.49 -17.51
N LEU A 31 -25.56 -1.49 -17.43
CA LEU A 31 -24.58 -1.83 -18.47
C LEU A 31 -25.21 -2.26 -19.82
N GLN A 32 -26.46 -2.69 -19.83
CA GLN A 32 -27.17 -3.15 -21.01
C GLN A 32 -27.65 -2.02 -21.92
N GLN A 33 -27.72 -0.80 -21.41
CA GLN A 33 -28.27 0.35 -22.12
C GLN A 33 -27.19 1.40 -22.39
N PRO A 34 -27.23 2.10 -23.55
CA PRO A 34 -26.40 3.26 -23.77
C PRO A 34 -26.92 4.45 -22.97
N LEU A 35 -26.01 5.31 -22.51
CA LEU A 35 -26.32 6.51 -21.75
C LEU A 35 -25.93 7.74 -22.55
N GLN A 36 -26.76 8.80 -22.55
CA GLN A 36 -26.38 10.11 -23.02
C GLN A 36 -25.65 10.87 -21.90
N VAL A 37 -24.62 11.59 -22.30
CA VAL A 37 -23.83 12.47 -21.44
C VAL A 37 -24.28 13.90 -21.70
N ILE A 38 -24.91 14.52 -20.72
CA ILE A 38 -25.56 15.82 -20.84
C ILE A 38 -24.77 16.82 -20.03
N GLN A 39 -24.38 17.94 -20.66
CA GLN A 39 -23.71 19.06 -19.98
C GLN A 39 -24.74 20.15 -19.65
N LEU A 40 -24.68 20.67 -18.43
CA LEU A 40 -25.49 21.79 -17.93
C LEU A 40 -24.54 22.76 -17.18
N GLY A 41 -24.03 23.77 -17.86
CA GLY A 41 -22.94 24.60 -17.34
C GLY A 41 -21.66 23.77 -17.15
N ASP A 42 -21.12 23.77 -15.93
CA ASP A 42 -19.94 22.95 -15.54
C ASP A 42 -20.33 21.55 -15.03
N GLU A 43 -21.62 21.28 -14.89
CA GLU A 43 -22.16 20.00 -14.42
C GLU A 43 -22.42 19.03 -15.58
N VAL A 44 -22.25 17.74 -15.31
CA VAL A 44 -22.56 16.65 -16.25
C VAL A 44 -23.56 15.70 -15.60
N HIS A 45 -24.57 15.34 -16.36
CA HIS A 45 -25.61 14.39 -15.97
C HIS A 45 -25.59 13.19 -16.92
N LEU A 46 -25.86 11.99 -16.40
CA LEU A 46 -26.10 10.79 -17.19
C LEU A 46 -27.57 10.44 -17.19
N ALA A 47 -28.11 10.17 -18.36
CA ALA A 47 -29.49 9.72 -18.54
C ALA A 47 -29.56 8.62 -19.63
N GLU A 48 -30.64 7.88 -19.70
CA GLU A 48 -30.88 6.92 -20.79
C GLU A 48 -30.86 7.61 -22.15
N LEU A 49 -30.29 6.99 -23.15
CA LEU A 49 -30.23 7.57 -24.50
C LEU A 49 -31.68 7.81 -25.05
N GLY A 50 -31.96 9.05 -25.41
CA GLY A 50 -33.25 9.47 -25.90
C GLY A 50 -34.16 10.07 -24.83
N SER A 51 -33.73 10.20 -23.60
CA SER A 51 -34.42 11.00 -22.56
C SER A 51 -34.44 12.47 -22.97
N ALA A 52 -35.51 13.19 -22.58
CA ALA A 52 -35.60 14.63 -22.79
C ALA A 52 -34.47 15.36 -22.06
N LEU A 53 -33.92 16.43 -22.67
CA LEU A 53 -32.94 17.26 -22.02
C LEU A 53 -33.59 18.01 -20.85
N PRO A 54 -32.89 18.21 -19.71
CA PRO A 54 -33.44 18.81 -18.50
C PRO A 54 -34.01 20.25 -18.72
N ASP A 55 -33.36 21.04 -19.54
CA ASP A 55 -33.76 22.37 -19.92
C ASP A 55 -33.16 22.83 -21.28
N ALA A 56 -33.49 24.03 -21.71
CA ALA A 56 -33.05 24.60 -23.00
C ALA A 56 -31.55 24.91 -23.06
N SER A 57 -30.85 24.99 -21.93
CA SER A 57 -29.39 25.20 -21.83
C SER A 57 -28.60 23.89 -21.83
N ALA A 58 -29.25 22.74 -21.66
CA ALA A 58 -28.64 21.43 -21.61
C ALA A 58 -28.18 20.95 -23.00
N GLN A 59 -26.99 20.46 -23.10
CA GLN A 59 -26.41 19.96 -24.34
C GLN A 59 -25.92 18.53 -24.19
N GLN A 60 -26.31 17.64 -25.11
CA GLN A 60 -25.70 16.33 -25.21
C GLN A 60 -24.27 16.44 -25.78
N ILE A 61 -23.28 16.10 -24.97
CA ILE A 61 -21.85 16.18 -25.31
C ILE A 61 -21.23 14.82 -25.70
N GLY A 62 -21.94 13.73 -25.48
CA GLY A 62 -21.47 12.39 -25.83
C GLY A 62 -22.49 11.31 -25.52
N ILE A 63 -22.08 10.08 -25.86
CA ILE A 63 -22.84 8.86 -25.55
C ILE A 63 -21.86 7.83 -24.96
N LEU A 64 -22.20 7.26 -23.82
CA LEU A 64 -21.58 6.03 -23.32
C LEU A 64 -22.30 4.85 -23.96
N PRO A 65 -21.60 3.97 -24.67
CA PRO A 65 -22.23 2.80 -25.29
C PRO A 65 -22.76 1.81 -24.25
N ALA A 66 -23.71 0.98 -24.66
CA ALA A 66 -24.01 -0.23 -23.92
C ALA A 66 -22.74 -1.08 -23.82
N LEU A 67 -22.39 -1.51 -22.60
CA LEU A 67 -21.18 -2.30 -22.36
C LEU A 67 -21.50 -3.44 -21.37
N PRO A 68 -22.31 -4.44 -21.78
CA PRO A 68 -22.55 -5.59 -20.95
C PRO A 68 -21.24 -6.34 -20.67
N ALA A 69 -21.14 -7.07 -19.57
CA ALA A 69 -19.96 -7.87 -19.22
C ALA A 69 -19.53 -8.83 -20.35
N SER A 70 -20.48 -9.32 -21.14
CA SER A 70 -20.25 -10.17 -22.31
C SER A 70 -19.58 -9.45 -23.51
N ALA A 71 -19.53 -8.12 -23.50
CA ALA A 71 -18.84 -7.34 -24.54
C ALA A 71 -17.34 -7.15 -24.24
N LEU A 72 -16.87 -7.49 -23.04
CA LEU A 72 -15.45 -7.44 -22.67
C LEU A 72 -14.68 -8.60 -23.32
N GLY A 73 -13.44 -8.33 -23.73
CA GLY A 73 -12.54 -9.30 -24.32
C GLY A 73 -12.85 -9.64 -25.77
N ASP A 74 -12.42 -10.83 -26.21
CA ASP A 74 -12.57 -11.29 -27.60
C ASP A 74 -13.83 -12.13 -27.77
N ALA A 75 -14.81 -11.63 -28.55
CA ALA A 75 -16.07 -12.34 -28.83
C ALA A 75 -15.88 -13.70 -29.52
N SER A 76 -14.76 -13.93 -30.24
CA SER A 76 -14.46 -15.22 -30.82
C SER A 76 -14.18 -16.30 -29.79
N PHE A 77 -13.58 -15.92 -28.62
CA PHE A 77 -13.41 -16.81 -27.47
C PHE A 77 -14.79 -17.31 -26.98
N CYS A 78 -15.73 -16.39 -26.75
CA CYS A 78 -17.07 -16.74 -26.29
C CYS A 78 -17.82 -17.66 -27.27
N ARG A 79 -17.73 -17.38 -28.57
CA ARG A 79 -18.35 -18.21 -29.63
C ARG A 79 -17.73 -19.60 -29.69
N GLU A 80 -16.40 -19.68 -29.64
CA GLU A 80 -15.68 -20.94 -29.84
C GLU A 80 -15.85 -21.91 -28.66
N TYR A 81 -15.86 -21.38 -27.44
CA TYR A 81 -16.10 -22.16 -26.22
C TYR A 81 -17.59 -22.26 -25.83
N ARG A 82 -18.50 -21.59 -26.55
CA ARG A 82 -19.94 -21.52 -26.25
C ARG A 82 -20.22 -20.98 -24.84
N VAL A 83 -19.52 -19.87 -24.47
CA VAL A 83 -19.65 -19.24 -23.16
C VAL A 83 -20.09 -17.79 -23.30
N GLN A 84 -20.60 -17.20 -22.18
CA GLN A 84 -21.14 -15.83 -22.19
C GLN A 84 -20.08 -14.78 -21.90
N LEU A 85 -19.02 -15.15 -21.18
CA LEU A 85 -17.98 -14.23 -20.70
C LEU A 85 -16.62 -14.64 -21.26
N ALA A 86 -15.81 -13.65 -21.63
CA ALA A 86 -14.39 -13.85 -21.95
C ALA A 86 -13.58 -14.03 -20.64
N TYR A 87 -13.93 -15.08 -19.92
CA TYR A 87 -13.42 -15.45 -18.61
C TYR A 87 -13.43 -16.98 -18.47
N TYR A 88 -12.44 -17.53 -17.77
CA TYR A 88 -12.57 -18.88 -17.24
C TYR A 88 -11.94 -19.05 -15.86
N ALA A 89 -12.44 -20.03 -15.09
CA ALA A 89 -11.81 -20.48 -13.85
C ALA A 89 -10.72 -21.50 -14.19
N GLY A 90 -9.44 -21.12 -13.96
CA GLY A 90 -8.28 -21.95 -14.20
C GLY A 90 -8.23 -23.16 -13.25
N ALA A 91 -7.53 -24.19 -13.67
CA ALA A 91 -7.36 -25.39 -12.88
C ALA A 91 -6.58 -25.10 -11.57
N MET A 92 -7.01 -25.77 -10.50
CA MET A 92 -6.28 -25.90 -9.25
C MET A 92 -6.14 -27.40 -8.94
N ALA A 93 -4.88 -27.85 -8.86
CA ALA A 93 -4.52 -29.27 -8.73
C ALA A 93 -5.22 -30.00 -7.57
N HIS A 94 -5.11 -31.33 -7.54
CA HIS A 94 -5.67 -32.22 -6.51
C HIS A 94 -7.20 -32.13 -6.34
N GLY A 95 -7.93 -31.70 -7.39
CA GLY A 95 -9.37 -31.53 -7.32
C GLY A 95 -9.84 -30.32 -6.52
N ILE A 96 -8.97 -29.35 -6.24
CA ILE A 96 -9.39 -28.08 -5.63
C ILE A 96 -10.33 -27.31 -6.56
N ALA A 97 -10.01 -27.24 -7.89
CA ALA A 97 -11.02 -26.94 -8.91
C ALA A 97 -11.88 -28.20 -9.12
N SER A 98 -12.92 -28.33 -8.30
CA SER A 98 -13.74 -29.53 -8.12
C SER A 98 -14.81 -29.68 -9.21
N GLU A 99 -15.45 -30.85 -9.26
CA GLU A 99 -16.62 -31.06 -10.11
C GLU A 99 -17.75 -30.07 -9.81
N ALA A 100 -17.98 -29.79 -8.52
CA ALA A 100 -19.00 -28.81 -8.10
C ALA A 100 -18.68 -27.40 -8.60
N LEU A 101 -17.42 -26.97 -8.55
CA LEU A 101 -16.97 -25.68 -9.05
C LEU A 101 -17.14 -25.59 -10.57
N VAL A 102 -16.72 -26.62 -11.30
CA VAL A 102 -16.84 -26.68 -12.75
C VAL A 102 -18.31 -26.69 -13.16
N ALA A 103 -19.16 -27.48 -12.50
CA ALA A 103 -20.57 -27.55 -12.79
C ALA A 103 -21.30 -26.23 -12.55
N ALA A 104 -21.03 -25.56 -11.43
CA ALA A 104 -21.64 -24.27 -11.08
C ALA A 104 -21.34 -23.18 -12.13
N LEU A 105 -20.12 -23.12 -12.64
CA LEU A 105 -19.74 -22.16 -13.68
C LEU A 105 -20.32 -22.56 -15.07
N ALA A 106 -20.18 -23.82 -15.46
CA ALA A 106 -20.62 -24.28 -16.78
C ALA A 106 -22.15 -24.18 -16.92
N GLN A 107 -22.95 -24.40 -15.87
CA GLN A 107 -24.39 -24.15 -15.84
C GLN A 107 -24.77 -22.69 -16.11
N GLN A 108 -23.87 -21.76 -15.83
CA GLN A 108 -24.00 -20.33 -16.16
C GLN A 108 -23.31 -19.98 -17.50
N ASN A 109 -22.97 -20.96 -18.32
CA ASN A 109 -22.20 -20.78 -19.56
C ASN A 109 -20.90 -19.99 -19.36
N ILE A 110 -20.15 -20.32 -18.31
CA ILE A 110 -18.81 -19.80 -18.01
C ILE A 110 -17.84 -20.98 -18.04
N LEU A 111 -16.71 -20.83 -18.76
CA LEU A 111 -15.73 -21.91 -18.89
C LEU A 111 -15.02 -22.15 -17.54
N ALA A 112 -14.84 -23.42 -17.21
CA ALA A 112 -14.05 -23.84 -16.06
C ALA A 112 -13.27 -25.11 -16.36
N ILE A 113 -12.12 -25.25 -15.68
CA ILE A 113 -11.18 -26.34 -15.88
C ILE A 113 -11.08 -27.18 -14.62
N PHE A 114 -11.39 -28.48 -14.72
CA PHE A 114 -11.23 -29.42 -13.61
C PHE A 114 -9.75 -29.63 -13.25
N GLY A 115 -9.43 -29.63 -11.96
CA GLY A 115 -8.06 -29.73 -11.44
C GLY A 115 -7.54 -31.17 -11.37
N ALA A 116 -7.20 -31.77 -12.50
CA ALA A 116 -6.78 -33.17 -12.58
C ALA A 116 -5.34 -33.44 -12.11
N GLY A 117 -4.49 -32.42 -12.05
CA GLY A 117 -3.09 -32.57 -11.64
C GLY A 117 -2.94 -33.24 -10.27
N GLY A 118 -2.08 -34.26 -10.18
CA GLY A 118 -1.81 -35.02 -8.95
C GLY A 118 -2.85 -36.08 -8.57
N LEU A 119 -3.95 -36.21 -9.33
CA LEU A 119 -4.97 -37.24 -9.13
C LEU A 119 -4.64 -38.53 -9.87
N GLU A 120 -5.19 -39.64 -9.39
CA GLU A 120 -5.13 -40.94 -10.08
C GLU A 120 -6.11 -40.98 -11.23
N ILE A 121 -5.78 -41.75 -12.31
CA ILE A 121 -6.60 -41.87 -13.52
C ILE A 121 -8.04 -42.30 -13.21
N ALA A 122 -8.23 -43.25 -12.27
CA ALA A 122 -9.55 -43.70 -11.86
C ALA A 122 -10.39 -42.54 -11.28
N ARG A 123 -9.78 -41.65 -10.46
CA ARG A 123 -10.48 -40.50 -9.88
C ARG A 123 -10.83 -39.46 -10.95
N ILE A 124 -9.94 -39.27 -11.95
CA ILE A 124 -10.18 -38.35 -13.06
C ILE A 124 -11.34 -38.91 -13.92
N THR A 125 -11.36 -40.23 -14.16
CA THR A 125 -12.47 -40.90 -14.87
C THR A 125 -13.81 -40.66 -14.19
N GLN A 126 -13.89 -40.85 -12.88
CA GLN A 126 -15.10 -40.57 -12.09
C GLN A 126 -15.54 -39.11 -12.23
N ALA A 127 -14.63 -38.16 -12.15
CA ALA A 127 -14.92 -36.75 -12.29
C ALA A 127 -15.49 -36.41 -13.67
N ILE A 128 -14.88 -36.89 -14.74
CA ILE A 128 -15.37 -36.66 -16.11
C ILE A 128 -16.76 -37.26 -16.27
N THR A 129 -16.97 -38.49 -15.80
CA THR A 129 -18.28 -39.15 -15.90
C THR A 129 -19.38 -38.36 -15.18
N HIS A 130 -19.06 -37.87 -13.95
CA HIS A 130 -19.99 -37.05 -13.17
C HIS A 130 -20.28 -35.70 -13.85
N LEU A 131 -19.25 -35.00 -14.34
CA LEU A 131 -19.42 -33.76 -15.09
C LEU A 131 -20.27 -33.95 -16.35
N ARG A 132 -20.06 -35.02 -17.12
CA ARG A 132 -20.87 -35.35 -18.32
C ARG A 132 -22.35 -35.61 -18.01
N GLN A 133 -22.65 -36.23 -16.87
CA GLN A 133 -24.02 -36.42 -16.40
C GLN A 133 -24.72 -35.11 -16.04
N GLN A 134 -23.99 -34.19 -15.42
CA GLN A 134 -24.53 -32.89 -15.02
C GLN A 134 -24.55 -31.84 -16.13
N LEU A 135 -23.65 -31.97 -17.10
CA LEU A 135 -23.36 -30.97 -18.14
C LEU A 135 -23.38 -31.64 -19.54
N PRO A 136 -24.55 -32.13 -20.02
CA PRO A 136 -24.62 -32.84 -21.29
C PRO A 136 -24.18 -32.00 -22.50
N ASP A 137 -24.51 -30.69 -22.51
CA ASP A 137 -24.30 -29.79 -23.65
C ASP A 137 -23.30 -28.67 -23.36
N GLN A 138 -22.92 -28.44 -22.10
CA GLN A 138 -22.04 -27.35 -21.68
C GLN A 138 -20.56 -27.71 -21.91
N THR A 139 -19.77 -26.67 -22.17
CA THR A 139 -18.32 -26.80 -22.32
C THR A 139 -17.62 -26.75 -20.97
N PHE A 140 -16.75 -27.73 -20.72
CA PHE A 140 -15.79 -27.71 -19.63
C PHE A 140 -14.44 -28.27 -20.09
N GLY A 141 -13.39 -27.98 -19.36
CA GLY A 141 -12.05 -28.47 -19.65
C GLY A 141 -11.42 -29.27 -18.52
N ILE A 142 -10.29 -29.89 -18.81
CA ILE A 142 -9.47 -30.66 -17.90
C ILE A 142 -8.04 -30.14 -17.92
N ASN A 143 -7.42 -30.03 -16.78
CA ASN A 143 -6.02 -29.70 -16.70
C ASN A 143 -5.12 -30.88 -17.05
N LEU A 144 -4.23 -30.69 -18.01
CA LEU A 144 -3.15 -31.59 -18.33
C LEU A 144 -1.83 -31.02 -17.83
N LEU A 145 -1.28 -31.66 -16.80
CA LEU A 145 -0.03 -31.23 -16.18
C LEU A 145 1.14 -31.97 -16.82
N HIS A 146 2.16 -31.23 -17.29
CA HIS A 146 3.39 -31.83 -17.77
C HIS A 146 4.11 -32.57 -16.65
N ASN A 147 4.41 -33.84 -16.86
CA ASN A 147 5.03 -34.69 -15.88
C ASN A 147 6.21 -35.50 -16.48
N PRO A 148 7.39 -34.88 -16.67
CA PRO A 148 8.54 -35.59 -17.23
C PRO A 148 8.97 -36.80 -16.42
N GLY A 149 8.69 -36.81 -15.10
CA GLY A 149 8.96 -37.93 -14.22
C GLY A 149 7.97 -39.12 -14.35
N ASN A 150 6.84 -38.95 -15.07
CA ASN A 150 5.85 -39.98 -15.30
C ASN A 150 5.09 -39.76 -16.65
N PRO A 151 5.75 -39.91 -17.80
CA PRO A 151 5.14 -39.70 -19.11
C PRO A 151 3.98 -40.66 -19.38
N ALA A 152 3.97 -41.84 -18.78
CA ALA A 152 2.89 -42.83 -18.92
C ALA A 152 1.57 -42.31 -18.34
N TRP A 153 1.61 -41.61 -17.21
CA TRP A 153 0.42 -40.98 -16.61
C TRP A 153 -0.15 -39.89 -17.51
N GLU A 154 0.74 -39.06 -18.10
CA GLU A 154 0.32 -37.98 -19.00
C GLU A 154 -0.35 -38.55 -20.25
N MET A 155 0.22 -39.60 -20.83
CA MET A 155 -0.37 -40.32 -21.97
C MET A 155 -1.73 -40.95 -21.61
N ALA A 156 -1.86 -41.56 -20.42
CA ALA A 156 -3.11 -42.12 -19.94
C ALA A 156 -4.21 -41.05 -19.74
N CYS A 157 -3.83 -39.86 -19.23
CA CYS A 157 -4.75 -38.72 -19.14
C CYS A 157 -5.25 -38.27 -20.52
N VAL A 158 -4.37 -38.17 -21.51
CA VAL A 158 -4.74 -37.80 -22.88
C VAL A 158 -5.66 -38.87 -23.50
N GLN A 159 -5.33 -40.15 -23.38
CA GLN A 159 -6.18 -41.26 -23.89
C GLN A 159 -7.57 -41.23 -23.25
N LEU A 160 -7.65 -40.96 -21.93
CA LEU A 160 -8.91 -40.79 -21.23
C LEU A 160 -9.71 -39.59 -21.76
N CYS A 161 -9.07 -38.43 -21.98
CA CYS A 161 -9.72 -37.25 -22.54
C CYS A 161 -10.29 -37.53 -23.94
N LEU A 162 -9.53 -38.21 -24.79
CA LEU A 162 -9.98 -38.60 -26.14
C LEU A 162 -11.14 -39.61 -26.08
N ALA A 163 -11.04 -40.64 -25.26
CA ALA A 163 -12.08 -41.67 -25.10
C ALA A 163 -13.39 -41.07 -24.55
N GLN A 164 -13.29 -40.12 -23.61
CA GLN A 164 -14.42 -39.44 -23.00
C GLN A 164 -14.83 -38.15 -23.75
N ARG A 165 -14.26 -37.89 -24.93
CA ARG A 165 -14.56 -36.73 -25.80
C ARG A 165 -14.46 -35.40 -25.04
N VAL A 166 -13.46 -35.24 -24.15
CA VAL A 166 -13.15 -33.96 -23.54
C VAL A 166 -12.46 -33.09 -24.58
N THR A 167 -13.13 -32.01 -24.99
CA THR A 167 -12.71 -31.17 -26.12
C THR A 167 -11.83 -29.99 -25.74
N VAL A 168 -11.64 -29.73 -24.47
CA VAL A 168 -10.81 -28.60 -23.95
C VAL A 168 -9.82 -29.10 -22.93
N VAL A 169 -8.53 -28.81 -23.16
CA VAL A 169 -7.46 -29.12 -22.23
C VAL A 169 -6.69 -27.83 -21.89
N GLU A 170 -6.50 -27.57 -20.61
CA GLU A 170 -5.53 -26.55 -20.12
C GLU A 170 -4.17 -27.21 -19.93
N ALA A 171 -3.21 -26.87 -20.78
CA ALA A 171 -1.84 -27.38 -20.70
C ALA A 171 -1.00 -26.52 -19.78
N SER A 172 -0.54 -27.08 -18.65
CA SER A 172 0.19 -26.36 -17.59
C SER A 172 1.55 -26.99 -17.31
N ALA A 173 2.51 -26.16 -16.86
CA ALA A 173 3.88 -26.55 -16.50
C ALA A 173 4.73 -27.14 -17.64
N TYR A 174 4.36 -26.92 -18.89
CA TYR A 174 5.16 -27.35 -20.04
C TYR A 174 6.33 -26.38 -20.25
N ILE A 175 7.55 -26.94 -20.29
CA ILE A 175 8.75 -26.26 -20.80
C ILE A 175 8.95 -26.62 -22.28
N ASN A 176 8.73 -27.90 -22.61
CA ASN A 176 8.76 -28.44 -23.97
C ASN A 176 7.48 -29.22 -24.27
N LEU A 177 7.13 -29.40 -25.54
CA LEU A 177 5.97 -30.16 -25.94
C LEU A 177 6.21 -31.67 -25.73
N SER A 178 5.27 -32.35 -25.07
CA SER A 178 5.29 -33.80 -24.90
C SER A 178 4.60 -34.54 -26.05
N PRO A 179 4.97 -35.82 -26.31
CA PRO A 179 4.25 -36.65 -27.26
C PRO A 179 2.74 -36.78 -26.93
N ALA A 180 2.38 -36.84 -25.64
CA ALA A 180 1.00 -36.95 -25.20
C ALA A 180 0.18 -35.68 -25.57
N LEU A 181 0.72 -34.50 -25.38
CA LEU A 181 0.06 -33.23 -25.73
C LEU A 181 -0.08 -33.11 -27.28
N VAL A 182 0.97 -33.49 -28.04
CA VAL A 182 0.92 -33.51 -29.50
C VAL A 182 -0.12 -34.51 -30.01
N TYR A 183 -0.23 -35.68 -29.38
CA TYR A 183 -1.27 -36.67 -29.68
C TYR A 183 -2.67 -36.09 -29.48
N TYR A 184 -2.95 -35.44 -28.36
CA TYR A 184 -4.24 -34.80 -28.10
C TYR A 184 -4.60 -33.79 -29.22
N ARG A 185 -3.63 -32.94 -29.59
CA ARG A 185 -3.81 -31.94 -30.66
C ARG A 185 -4.13 -32.59 -31.98
N ALA A 186 -3.28 -33.52 -32.44
CA ALA A 186 -3.37 -34.14 -33.75
C ALA A 186 -4.64 -34.99 -33.91
N ALA A 187 -5.01 -35.76 -32.87
CA ALA A 187 -6.20 -36.62 -32.88
C ALA A 187 -7.54 -35.87 -33.08
N GLY A 188 -7.57 -34.56 -32.79
CA GLY A 188 -8.73 -33.69 -32.95
C GLY A 188 -8.81 -32.95 -34.28
N LEU A 189 -7.90 -33.22 -35.22
CA LEU A 189 -7.84 -32.51 -36.50
C LEU A 189 -8.50 -33.35 -37.63
N ALA A 190 -9.26 -32.67 -38.48
CA ALA A 190 -9.83 -33.23 -39.69
C ALA A 190 -9.94 -32.15 -40.77
N ARG A 191 -10.00 -32.54 -42.03
CA ARG A 191 -10.21 -31.67 -43.16
C ARG A 191 -11.71 -31.45 -43.39
N ALA A 192 -12.16 -30.22 -43.40
CA ALA A 192 -13.55 -29.87 -43.73
C ALA A 192 -13.81 -29.98 -45.23
N ALA A 193 -15.07 -29.97 -45.63
CA ALA A 193 -15.48 -30.07 -47.03
C ALA A 193 -14.99 -28.88 -47.90
N ASP A 194 -14.74 -27.73 -47.28
CA ASP A 194 -14.18 -26.54 -47.95
C ASP A 194 -12.63 -26.53 -47.96
N GLY A 195 -11.98 -27.59 -47.47
CA GLY A 195 -10.53 -27.74 -47.41
C GLY A 195 -9.91 -27.12 -46.15
N SER A 196 -10.66 -26.42 -45.34
CA SER A 196 -10.17 -25.86 -44.05
C SER A 196 -9.91 -26.95 -42.99
N VAL A 197 -9.10 -26.62 -41.98
CA VAL A 197 -8.79 -27.54 -40.88
C VAL A 197 -9.77 -27.35 -39.72
N THR A 198 -10.58 -28.36 -39.44
CA THR A 198 -11.42 -28.40 -38.24
C THR A 198 -10.63 -28.87 -37.03
N ARG A 199 -10.91 -28.28 -35.87
CA ARG A 199 -10.21 -28.52 -34.60
C ARG A 199 -11.23 -28.86 -33.53
N THR A 200 -11.42 -30.15 -33.26
CA THR A 200 -12.34 -30.61 -32.21
C THR A 200 -11.68 -30.47 -30.84
N ASN A 201 -10.40 -30.81 -30.73
CA ASN A 201 -9.64 -30.77 -29.50
C ASN A 201 -8.90 -29.42 -29.39
N ARG A 202 -9.26 -28.62 -28.39
CA ARG A 202 -8.70 -27.28 -28.12
C ARG A 202 -7.71 -27.35 -27.00
N ILE A 203 -6.59 -26.61 -27.15
CA ILE A 203 -5.55 -26.48 -26.17
C ILE A 203 -5.47 -25.02 -25.76
N ILE A 204 -5.67 -24.75 -24.46
CA ILE A 204 -5.34 -23.50 -23.80
C ILE A 204 -3.99 -23.68 -23.09
N ALA A 205 -2.93 -23.04 -23.59
CA ALA A 205 -1.61 -23.19 -23.02
C ALA A 205 -1.38 -22.14 -21.93
N LYS A 206 -1.08 -22.55 -20.70
CA LYS A 206 -0.74 -21.67 -19.58
C LYS A 206 0.76 -21.48 -19.50
N VAL A 207 1.26 -20.27 -19.69
CA VAL A 207 2.68 -19.96 -19.84
C VAL A 207 3.07 -18.73 -19.02
N SER A 208 4.28 -18.75 -18.45
CA SER A 208 4.89 -17.63 -17.71
C SER A 208 6.13 -17.05 -18.41
N ARG A 209 6.54 -17.64 -19.59
CA ARG A 209 7.77 -17.29 -20.31
C ARG A 209 7.50 -17.21 -21.81
N ARG A 210 8.14 -16.25 -22.47
CA ARG A 210 8.07 -16.03 -23.92
C ARG A 210 8.56 -17.24 -24.73
N GLU A 211 9.63 -17.90 -24.27
CA GLU A 211 10.23 -19.04 -24.93
C GLU A 211 9.28 -20.24 -24.95
N VAL A 212 8.54 -20.42 -23.86
CA VAL A 212 7.51 -21.48 -23.77
C VAL A 212 6.32 -21.14 -24.69
N ALA A 213 5.86 -19.88 -24.70
CA ALA A 213 4.80 -19.44 -25.62
C ALA A 213 5.15 -19.71 -27.09
N GLN A 214 6.42 -19.55 -27.46
CA GLN A 214 6.89 -19.82 -28.81
C GLN A 214 6.63 -21.26 -29.26
N HIS A 215 6.83 -22.25 -28.38
CA HIS A 215 6.54 -23.66 -28.70
C HIS A 215 5.04 -23.90 -29.01
N PHE A 216 4.15 -23.20 -28.32
CA PHE A 216 2.71 -23.32 -28.49
C PHE A 216 2.17 -22.53 -29.72
N LEU A 217 2.89 -21.50 -30.13
CA LEU A 217 2.59 -20.72 -31.33
C LEU A 217 3.04 -21.44 -32.62
N HIS A 218 4.01 -22.34 -32.53
CA HIS A 218 4.43 -23.15 -33.67
C HIS A 218 3.56 -24.41 -33.84
N PRO A 219 3.56 -25.00 -35.04
CA PRO A 219 3.01 -26.33 -35.27
C PRO A 219 3.75 -27.42 -34.48
N ALA A 220 3.15 -28.60 -34.40
CA ALA A 220 3.74 -29.74 -33.72
C ALA A 220 5.10 -30.17 -34.36
N PRO A 221 6.10 -30.56 -33.54
CA PRO A 221 7.40 -30.98 -34.03
C PRO A 221 7.30 -32.22 -34.93
N GLU A 222 7.92 -32.15 -36.09
CA GLU A 222 7.87 -33.21 -37.12
C GLU A 222 8.33 -34.59 -36.60
N ALA A 223 9.39 -34.58 -35.78
CA ALA A 223 9.92 -35.82 -35.18
C ALA A 223 8.90 -36.52 -34.28
N VAL A 224 8.09 -35.73 -33.53
CA VAL A 224 7.04 -36.26 -32.66
C VAL A 224 5.87 -36.79 -33.49
N LEU A 225 5.47 -36.06 -34.54
CA LEU A 225 4.41 -36.49 -35.45
C LEU A 225 4.75 -37.83 -36.17
N LYS A 226 5.99 -37.95 -36.68
CA LYS A 226 6.47 -39.21 -37.31
C LYS A 226 6.42 -40.39 -36.32
N LYS A 227 6.78 -40.16 -35.05
CA LYS A 227 6.72 -41.17 -33.99
C LYS A 227 5.26 -41.63 -33.74
N LEU A 228 4.34 -40.65 -33.57
CA LEU A 228 2.93 -40.95 -33.30
C LEU A 228 2.26 -41.70 -34.46
N VAL A 229 2.63 -41.42 -35.73
CA VAL A 229 2.16 -42.17 -36.90
C VAL A 229 2.71 -43.59 -36.90
N ALA A 230 4.01 -43.77 -36.60
CA ALA A 230 4.64 -45.10 -36.48
C ALA A 230 4.02 -45.94 -35.37
N GLU A 231 3.60 -45.34 -34.27
CA GLU A 231 2.90 -45.97 -33.14
C GLU A 231 1.39 -46.18 -33.42
N GLN A 232 0.91 -45.80 -34.60
CA GLN A 232 -0.51 -45.88 -35.03
C GLN A 232 -1.48 -45.12 -34.11
N LEU A 233 -1.02 -44.09 -33.39
CA LEU A 233 -1.83 -43.24 -32.52
C LEU A 233 -2.57 -42.14 -33.32
N ILE A 234 -1.99 -41.69 -34.45
CA ILE A 234 -2.60 -40.73 -35.38
C ILE A 234 -2.45 -41.20 -36.83
N SER A 235 -3.33 -40.71 -37.71
CA SER A 235 -3.19 -40.97 -39.14
C SER A 235 -2.13 -40.07 -39.80
N ALA A 236 -1.68 -40.46 -41.02
CA ALA A 236 -0.78 -39.62 -41.82
C ALA A 236 -1.44 -38.26 -42.16
N GLU A 237 -2.73 -38.23 -42.43
CA GLU A 237 -3.48 -36.98 -42.67
C GLU A 237 -3.51 -36.10 -41.42
N GLN A 238 -3.75 -36.65 -40.22
CA GLN A 238 -3.72 -35.90 -38.96
C GLN A 238 -2.34 -35.31 -38.70
N ALA A 239 -1.28 -36.03 -39.04
CA ALA A 239 0.10 -35.51 -38.88
C ALA A 239 0.35 -34.36 -39.86
N GLU A 240 -0.13 -34.47 -41.14
CA GLU A 240 -0.04 -33.39 -42.14
C GLU A 240 -0.78 -32.13 -41.65
N LEU A 241 -2.00 -32.27 -41.14
CA LEU A 241 -2.80 -31.18 -40.64
C LEU A 241 -2.18 -30.56 -39.38
N ALA A 242 -1.59 -31.34 -38.47
CA ALA A 242 -0.92 -30.87 -37.28
C ALA A 242 0.37 -30.09 -37.57
N ALA A 243 0.99 -30.32 -38.72
CA ALA A 243 2.12 -29.53 -39.22
C ALA A 243 1.73 -28.14 -39.75
N GLN A 244 0.41 -27.90 -39.97
CA GLN A 244 -0.10 -26.63 -40.54
C GLN A 244 -0.77 -25.72 -39.53
N VAL A 245 -1.09 -26.19 -38.33
CA VAL A 245 -1.79 -25.43 -37.28
C VAL A 245 -0.95 -25.28 -36.05
N PRO A 246 -1.09 -24.17 -35.29
CA PRO A 246 -0.37 -23.99 -34.03
C PRO A 246 -0.79 -25.06 -33.00
N MET A 247 0.12 -25.33 -32.05
CA MET A 247 -0.16 -26.28 -30.97
C MET A 247 -1.29 -25.82 -30.05
N ALA A 248 -1.41 -24.51 -29.77
CA ALA A 248 -2.48 -23.97 -28.96
C ALA A 248 -3.48 -23.13 -29.76
N ASP A 249 -4.75 -23.18 -29.35
CA ASP A 249 -5.81 -22.28 -29.83
C ASP A 249 -5.76 -20.95 -29.05
N ASP A 250 -5.41 -21.04 -27.79
CA ASP A 250 -5.31 -19.92 -26.83
C ASP A 250 -4.05 -20.05 -25.97
N ILE A 251 -3.45 -18.92 -25.63
CA ILE A 251 -2.35 -18.85 -24.68
C ILE A 251 -2.76 -17.97 -23.52
N THR A 252 -2.74 -18.51 -22.32
CA THR A 252 -2.90 -17.77 -21.06
C THR A 252 -1.54 -17.38 -20.53
N VAL A 253 -1.24 -16.09 -20.51
CA VAL A 253 -0.03 -15.57 -19.87
C VAL A 253 -0.30 -15.44 -18.38
N GLU A 254 0.46 -16.18 -17.58
CA GLU A 254 0.34 -16.20 -16.13
C GLU A 254 1.47 -15.37 -15.50
N GLY A 255 1.09 -14.26 -14.85
CA GLY A 255 1.97 -13.50 -13.97
C GLY A 255 2.16 -14.16 -12.60
N ASP A 256 2.56 -13.40 -11.59
CA ASP A 256 2.70 -13.92 -10.23
C ASP A 256 1.37 -14.47 -9.69
N SER A 257 1.39 -15.71 -9.23
CA SER A 257 0.18 -16.48 -8.86
C SER A 257 0.45 -17.44 -7.70
N GLY A 258 -0.61 -18.00 -7.11
CA GLY A 258 -0.50 -19.06 -6.11
C GLY A 258 0.01 -20.38 -6.71
N GLY A 259 0.80 -21.13 -5.95
CA GLY A 259 1.43 -22.37 -6.42
C GLY A 259 2.76 -22.11 -7.12
N HIS A 260 3.09 -22.89 -8.15
CA HIS A 260 4.29 -22.67 -8.94
C HIS A 260 4.19 -21.34 -9.69
N THR A 261 5.19 -20.49 -9.51
CA THR A 261 5.25 -19.17 -10.13
C THR A 261 6.68 -18.78 -10.44
N ASP A 262 6.90 -18.14 -11.57
CA ASP A 262 8.16 -17.46 -11.93
C ASP A 262 8.23 -16.04 -11.34
N GLN A 263 7.22 -15.61 -10.55
CA GLN A 263 7.08 -14.26 -9.98
C GLN A 263 7.15 -13.14 -11.03
N GLY A 264 6.79 -13.44 -12.26
CA GLY A 264 6.84 -12.47 -13.35
C GLY A 264 5.72 -11.43 -13.26
N THR A 265 6.04 -10.20 -13.58
CA THR A 265 5.05 -9.12 -13.68
C THR A 265 4.15 -9.32 -14.91
N LEU A 266 2.85 -9.49 -14.71
CA LEU A 266 1.90 -9.79 -15.78
C LEU A 266 1.99 -8.80 -16.95
N SER A 267 2.02 -7.50 -16.71
CA SER A 267 2.08 -6.49 -17.77
C SER A 267 3.32 -6.61 -18.67
N CYS A 268 4.48 -7.02 -18.11
CA CYS A 268 5.71 -7.20 -18.87
C CYS A 268 5.67 -8.48 -19.72
N ILE A 269 5.30 -9.61 -19.12
CA ILE A 269 5.27 -10.89 -19.82
C ILE A 269 4.18 -10.88 -20.90
N PHE A 270 2.99 -10.36 -20.57
CA PHE A 270 1.85 -10.29 -21.49
C PHE A 270 2.21 -9.53 -22.76
N ALA A 271 2.76 -8.33 -22.63
CA ALA A 271 3.17 -7.51 -23.78
C ALA A 271 4.22 -8.24 -24.64
N SER A 272 5.19 -8.93 -24.02
CA SER A 272 6.23 -9.68 -24.72
C SER A 272 5.67 -10.86 -25.51
N VAL A 273 4.68 -11.59 -25.00
CA VAL A 273 4.03 -12.72 -25.69
C VAL A 273 3.11 -12.23 -26.82
N VAL A 274 2.38 -11.13 -26.61
CA VAL A 274 1.58 -10.48 -27.66
C VAL A 274 2.47 -10.03 -28.82
N GLN A 275 3.60 -9.39 -28.51
CA GLN A 275 4.57 -8.96 -29.53
C GLN A 275 5.13 -10.15 -30.31
N LEU A 276 5.46 -11.28 -29.64
CA LEU A 276 5.93 -12.50 -30.30
C LEU A 276 4.89 -13.03 -31.29
N ARG A 277 3.64 -13.19 -30.85
CA ARG A 277 2.53 -13.65 -31.72
C ARG A 277 2.34 -12.71 -32.92
N ASP A 278 2.28 -11.41 -32.71
CA ASP A 278 2.03 -10.45 -33.79
C ASP A 278 3.21 -10.41 -34.80
N GLN A 279 4.44 -10.57 -34.32
CA GLN A 279 5.60 -10.75 -35.18
C GLN A 279 5.47 -12.02 -36.05
N MET A 280 5.10 -13.17 -35.47
CA MET A 280 4.93 -14.42 -36.21
C MET A 280 3.81 -14.32 -37.24
N VAL A 281 2.72 -13.59 -36.93
CA VAL A 281 1.66 -13.30 -37.89
C VAL A 281 2.17 -12.45 -39.06
N SER A 282 2.91 -11.39 -38.76
CA SER A 282 3.45 -10.49 -39.79
C SER A 282 4.49 -11.15 -40.69
N GLU A 283 5.24 -12.11 -40.16
CA GLU A 283 6.23 -12.91 -40.91
C GLU A 283 5.59 -14.08 -41.68
N GLY A 284 4.26 -14.23 -41.64
CA GLY A 284 3.54 -15.33 -42.29
C GLY A 284 3.80 -16.73 -41.67
N LYS A 285 4.43 -16.79 -40.50
CA LYS A 285 4.73 -18.03 -39.78
C LYS A 285 3.55 -18.58 -38.98
N LEU A 286 2.53 -17.75 -38.78
CA LEU A 286 1.29 -18.10 -38.09
C LEU A 286 0.10 -17.75 -38.99
N ALA A 287 -0.52 -18.75 -39.55
CA ALA A 287 -1.65 -18.59 -40.50
C ALA A 287 -2.93 -18.09 -39.83
N GLN A 288 -3.07 -18.26 -38.51
CA GLN A 288 -4.24 -17.89 -37.71
C GLN A 288 -3.82 -17.21 -36.41
N ARG A 289 -4.51 -16.12 -36.07
CA ARG A 289 -4.21 -15.38 -34.84
C ARG A 289 -4.61 -16.17 -33.58
N VAL A 290 -3.63 -16.64 -32.80
CA VAL A 290 -3.85 -17.26 -31.48
C VAL A 290 -4.24 -16.17 -30.50
N ARG A 291 -5.30 -16.39 -29.71
CA ARG A 291 -5.75 -15.43 -28.69
C ARG A 291 -4.83 -15.50 -27.46
N ILE A 292 -4.53 -14.34 -26.88
CA ILE A 292 -3.73 -14.23 -25.67
C ILE A 292 -4.62 -13.76 -24.52
N GLY A 293 -4.75 -14.55 -23.46
CA GLY A 293 -5.45 -14.23 -22.22
C GLY A 293 -4.48 -13.91 -21.09
N ALA A 294 -5.01 -13.36 -20.01
CA ALA A 294 -4.24 -12.92 -18.85
C ALA A 294 -4.65 -13.67 -17.57
N ALA A 295 -3.66 -14.09 -16.78
CA ALA A 295 -3.80 -14.73 -15.47
C ALA A 295 -2.74 -14.22 -14.50
N GLY A 296 -2.95 -14.45 -13.20
CA GLY A 296 -2.06 -13.97 -12.13
C GLY A 296 -2.40 -12.55 -11.66
N GLY A 297 -2.54 -12.36 -10.34
CA GLY A 297 -2.89 -11.06 -9.75
C GLY A 297 -4.35 -10.61 -9.96
N ILE A 298 -5.21 -11.39 -10.63
CA ILE A 298 -6.59 -11.02 -10.98
C ILE A 298 -7.54 -11.45 -9.87
N GLY A 299 -7.99 -10.49 -9.04
CA GLY A 299 -8.90 -10.75 -7.92
C GLY A 299 -9.95 -9.65 -7.69
N THR A 300 -9.95 -8.58 -8.48
CA THR A 300 -10.89 -7.46 -8.36
C THR A 300 -11.36 -6.97 -9.73
N PRO A 301 -12.50 -6.25 -9.82
CA PRO A 301 -12.94 -5.63 -11.07
C PRO A 301 -11.89 -4.75 -11.73
N SER A 302 -11.13 -4.00 -10.93
CA SER A 302 -10.04 -3.14 -11.43
C SER A 302 -8.92 -3.96 -12.09
N ALA A 303 -8.56 -5.12 -11.52
CA ALA A 303 -7.55 -6.00 -12.10
C ALA A 303 -8.05 -6.64 -13.41
N VAL A 304 -9.34 -7.03 -13.47
CA VAL A 304 -9.97 -7.52 -14.71
C VAL A 304 -9.97 -6.44 -15.81
N ARG A 305 -10.39 -5.22 -15.47
CA ARG A 305 -10.32 -4.08 -16.41
C ARG A 305 -8.90 -3.83 -16.90
N ALA A 306 -7.92 -3.84 -16.01
CA ALA A 306 -6.51 -3.64 -16.36
C ALA A 306 -6.00 -4.69 -17.35
N ALA A 307 -6.38 -5.98 -17.16
CA ALA A 307 -6.04 -7.05 -18.08
C ALA A 307 -6.63 -6.81 -19.48
N PHE A 308 -7.90 -6.41 -19.58
CA PHE A 308 -8.52 -6.08 -20.89
C PHE A 308 -7.89 -4.82 -21.51
N ALA A 309 -7.50 -3.83 -20.70
CA ALA A 309 -6.79 -2.65 -21.19
C ALA A 309 -5.40 -2.98 -21.75
N LEU A 310 -4.73 -4.02 -21.27
CA LEU A 310 -3.51 -4.58 -21.84
C LEU A 310 -3.74 -5.30 -23.18
N GLY A 311 -5.01 -5.54 -23.58
CA GLY A 311 -5.38 -6.24 -24.79
C GLY A 311 -5.63 -7.74 -24.60
N ALA A 312 -5.89 -8.21 -23.38
CA ALA A 312 -6.23 -9.59 -23.13
C ALA A 312 -7.53 -9.99 -23.87
N ALA A 313 -7.49 -11.13 -24.53
CA ALA A 313 -8.66 -11.69 -25.19
C ALA A 313 -9.67 -12.25 -24.17
N TYR A 314 -9.19 -12.73 -23.04
CA TYR A 314 -9.96 -13.24 -21.90
C TYR A 314 -9.12 -13.17 -20.63
N VAL A 315 -9.76 -13.32 -19.48
CA VAL A 315 -9.10 -13.34 -18.17
C VAL A 315 -9.31 -14.66 -17.44
N VAL A 316 -8.36 -14.99 -16.56
CA VAL A 316 -8.35 -16.26 -15.82
C VAL A 316 -8.11 -16.01 -14.34
N THR A 317 -8.89 -16.67 -13.48
CA THR A 317 -8.72 -16.62 -12.04
C THR A 317 -8.45 -18.00 -11.45
N GLY A 318 -7.64 -18.04 -10.40
CA GLY A 318 -7.27 -19.26 -9.67
C GLY A 318 -7.49 -19.13 -8.17
N SER A 319 -6.56 -18.49 -7.44
CA SER A 319 -6.54 -18.41 -5.95
C SER A 319 -7.87 -17.93 -5.35
N ILE A 320 -8.56 -16.99 -6.01
CA ILE A 320 -9.83 -16.46 -5.50
C ILE A 320 -10.95 -17.51 -5.51
N ASN A 321 -10.94 -18.41 -6.49
CA ASN A 321 -11.95 -19.47 -6.64
C ASN A 321 -11.79 -20.54 -5.55
N GLN A 322 -10.59 -20.70 -4.97
CA GLN A 322 -10.35 -21.62 -3.85
C GLN A 322 -11.13 -21.22 -2.58
N ALA A 323 -11.42 -19.91 -2.42
CA ALA A 323 -12.20 -19.37 -1.31
C ALA A 323 -13.70 -19.28 -1.66
N THR A 324 -14.25 -20.24 -2.39
CA THR A 324 -15.69 -20.35 -2.73
C THR A 324 -16.30 -21.63 -2.17
N VAL A 325 -17.62 -21.65 -2.06
CA VAL A 325 -18.37 -22.81 -1.51
C VAL A 325 -18.06 -24.09 -2.29
N GLU A 326 -17.97 -23.98 -3.62
CA GLU A 326 -17.83 -25.11 -4.55
C GLU A 326 -16.42 -25.68 -4.63
N ALA A 327 -15.39 -24.94 -4.15
CA ALA A 327 -14.01 -25.41 -4.22
C ALA A 327 -13.77 -26.68 -3.39
N GLY A 328 -12.96 -27.60 -3.90
CA GLY A 328 -12.66 -28.91 -3.33
C GLY A 328 -11.58 -28.85 -2.24
N THR A 329 -11.62 -27.85 -1.35
CA THR A 329 -10.75 -27.75 -0.18
C THR A 329 -11.56 -27.67 1.10
N SER A 330 -10.95 -27.92 2.25
CA SER A 330 -11.64 -27.99 3.54
C SER A 330 -12.22 -26.64 3.99
N ALA A 331 -13.26 -26.68 4.84
CA ALA A 331 -13.81 -25.49 5.48
C ALA A 331 -12.75 -24.74 6.31
N SER A 332 -11.83 -25.45 6.95
CA SER A 332 -10.71 -24.86 7.71
C SER A 332 -9.77 -24.07 6.81
N ALA A 333 -9.40 -24.63 5.67
CA ALA A 333 -8.57 -23.94 4.68
C ALA A 333 -9.29 -22.71 4.09
N LYS A 334 -10.60 -22.83 3.77
CA LYS A 334 -11.43 -21.70 3.28
C LYS A 334 -11.51 -20.55 4.29
N LYS A 335 -11.64 -20.84 5.57
CA LYS A 335 -11.66 -19.83 6.66
C LYS A 335 -10.32 -19.09 6.76
N LEU A 336 -9.19 -19.77 6.56
CA LEU A 336 -7.87 -19.12 6.51
C LEU A 336 -7.75 -18.23 5.27
N LEU A 337 -8.17 -18.74 4.10
CA LEU A 337 -8.17 -17.99 2.83
C LEU A 337 -9.05 -16.73 2.91
N ALA A 338 -10.24 -16.80 3.54
CA ALA A 338 -11.14 -15.66 3.69
C ALA A 338 -10.58 -14.53 4.57
N ARG A 339 -9.59 -14.82 5.41
CA ARG A 339 -8.92 -13.84 6.29
C ARG A 339 -7.62 -13.30 5.70
N ALA A 340 -7.13 -13.89 4.62
CA ALA A 340 -5.86 -13.52 4.00
C ALA A 340 -5.87 -12.07 3.50
N GLN A 341 -4.79 -11.35 3.73
CA GLN A 341 -4.49 -10.04 3.16
C GLN A 341 -3.49 -10.18 2.00
N ILE A 342 -3.27 -9.10 1.24
CA ILE A 342 -2.35 -9.09 0.09
C ILE A 342 -0.93 -9.56 0.49
N GLY A 343 -0.45 -9.15 1.67
CA GLY A 343 0.88 -9.50 2.19
C GLY A 343 0.97 -10.87 2.87
N ASP A 344 -0.12 -11.66 2.99
CA ASP A 344 -0.13 -12.94 3.69
C ASP A 344 0.33 -14.13 2.85
N VAL A 345 1.03 -13.87 1.76
CA VAL A 345 1.66 -14.88 0.90
C VAL A 345 3.16 -14.89 1.06
N THR A 346 3.78 -16.04 0.80
CA THR A 346 5.23 -16.22 0.84
C THR A 346 5.66 -17.38 -0.05
N LEU A 347 6.96 -17.45 -0.37
CA LEU A 347 7.53 -18.57 -1.12
C LEU A 347 8.01 -19.67 -0.19
N ALA A 348 7.68 -20.90 -0.51
CA ALA A 348 8.15 -22.11 0.16
C ALA A 348 8.74 -23.09 -0.88
N PRO A 349 9.64 -24.01 -0.48
CA PRO A 349 10.13 -25.08 -1.36
C PRO A 349 9.00 -25.92 -1.94
N SER A 350 9.09 -26.23 -3.22
CA SER A 350 8.14 -27.12 -3.92
C SER A 350 8.39 -28.58 -3.58
N ALA A 351 7.35 -29.39 -3.41
CA ALA A 351 7.50 -30.82 -3.14
C ALA A 351 8.03 -31.61 -4.35
N ASP A 352 7.53 -31.32 -5.54
CA ASP A 352 7.82 -32.06 -6.79
C ASP A 352 9.20 -31.72 -7.38
N MET A 353 9.69 -30.50 -7.17
CA MET A 353 10.98 -30.04 -7.65
C MET A 353 11.91 -29.61 -6.48
N PHE A 354 11.81 -30.31 -5.35
CA PHE A 354 12.54 -29.98 -4.12
C PHE A 354 14.05 -29.97 -4.32
N GLU A 355 14.56 -30.99 -4.98
CA GLU A 355 16.02 -31.15 -5.23
C GLU A 355 16.57 -30.04 -6.15
N LEU A 356 15.76 -29.50 -7.04
CA LEU A 356 16.11 -28.38 -7.93
C LEU A 356 15.96 -27.00 -7.24
N GLY A 357 15.38 -26.97 -6.05
CA GLY A 357 15.18 -25.75 -5.29
C GLY A 357 14.06 -24.83 -5.81
N ALA A 358 13.15 -25.38 -6.62
CA ALA A 358 11.98 -24.64 -7.08
C ALA A 358 11.06 -24.24 -5.90
N LYS A 359 10.34 -23.17 -6.06
CA LYS A 359 9.49 -22.60 -5.01
C LYS A 359 8.03 -22.51 -5.46
N VAL A 360 7.13 -22.54 -4.49
CA VAL A 360 5.69 -22.32 -4.66
C VAL A 360 5.23 -21.18 -3.77
N GLN A 361 4.29 -20.38 -4.26
CA GLN A 361 3.67 -19.31 -3.47
C GLN A 361 2.51 -19.87 -2.65
N VAL A 362 2.55 -19.65 -1.34
CA VAL A 362 1.64 -20.22 -0.36
C VAL A 362 1.17 -19.19 0.67
N LEU A 363 0.04 -19.48 1.30
CA LEU A 363 -0.46 -18.71 2.44
C LEU A 363 0.45 -18.94 3.66
N LYS A 364 0.88 -17.83 4.32
CA LYS A 364 1.62 -17.90 5.59
C LYS A 364 0.72 -17.68 6.82
N LEU A 365 -0.48 -17.12 6.63
CA LEU A 365 -1.42 -16.85 7.71
C LEU A 365 -1.92 -18.16 8.35
N GLY A 366 -1.67 -18.33 9.64
CA GLY A 366 -2.18 -19.47 10.41
C GLY A 366 -1.49 -20.81 10.13
N SER A 367 -0.33 -20.83 9.43
CA SER A 367 0.45 -22.03 9.16
C SER A 367 1.94 -21.82 9.37
N PHE A 368 2.61 -22.79 9.98
CA PHE A 368 4.08 -22.86 10.08
C PHE A 368 4.72 -23.57 8.88
N TYR A 369 3.91 -24.08 7.94
CA TYR A 369 4.42 -24.78 6.77
C TYR A 369 5.58 -24.06 6.06
N PRO A 370 5.48 -22.76 5.73
CA PRO A 370 6.56 -22.08 4.98
C PRO A 370 7.90 -22.10 5.72
N VAL A 371 7.88 -21.90 7.03
CA VAL A 371 9.08 -21.89 7.87
C VAL A 371 9.66 -23.30 8.00
N ARG A 372 8.81 -24.30 8.22
CA ARG A 372 9.20 -25.72 8.34
C ARG A 372 9.77 -26.24 7.02
N ALA A 373 9.13 -25.92 5.89
CA ALA A 373 9.62 -26.28 4.56
C ALA A 373 10.98 -25.64 4.25
N GLN A 374 11.20 -24.37 4.61
CA GLN A 374 12.49 -23.69 4.49
C GLN A 374 13.57 -24.37 5.35
N LYS A 375 13.23 -24.76 6.59
CA LYS A 375 14.14 -25.50 7.47
C LYS A 375 14.57 -26.85 6.85
N LEU A 376 13.60 -27.61 6.32
CA LEU A 376 13.89 -28.88 5.64
C LEU A 376 14.81 -28.67 4.43
N TYR A 377 14.57 -27.65 3.64
CA TYR A 377 15.43 -27.33 2.49
C TYR A 377 16.83 -26.87 2.91
N ALA A 378 16.97 -26.11 3.98
CA ALA A 378 18.26 -25.70 4.53
C ALA A 378 19.06 -26.92 5.00
N LEU A 379 18.45 -27.86 5.71
CA LEU A 379 19.08 -29.11 6.13
C LEU A 379 19.48 -29.96 4.92
N TYR A 380 18.61 -30.08 3.91
CA TYR A 380 18.93 -30.78 2.66
C TYR A 380 20.17 -30.19 1.96
N LYS A 381 20.30 -28.86 1.94
CA LYS A 381 21.49 -28.21 1.34
C LYS A 381 22.77 -28.41 2.15
N GLN A 382 22.64 -28.45 3.46
CA GLN A 382 23.79 -28.49 4.39
C GLN A 382 24.34 -29.89 4.60
N TYR A 383 23.50 -30.92 4.58
CA TYR A 383 23.91 -32.31 4.91
C TYR A 383 23.64 -33.25 3.73
N ASP A 384 24.49 -34.28 3.60
CA ASP A 384 24.44 -35.23 2.48
C ASP A 384 23.64 -36.50 2.78
N SER A 385 23.26 -36.72 4.04
CA SER A 385 22.41 -37.87 4.43
C SER A 385 21.64 -37.58 5.71
N LEU A 386 20.63 -38.41 6.05
CA LEU A 386 19.89 -38.32 7.30
C LEU A 386 20.79 -38.64 8.50
N GLU A 387 21.73 -39.57 8.31
CA GLU A 387 22.67 -40.01 9.33
C GLU A 387 23.73 -38.95 9.68
N ALA A 388 23.96 -37.98 8.79
CA ALA A 388 24.85 -36.83 9.01
C ALA A 388 24.18 -35.71 9.83
N LEU A 389 22.86 -35.79 10.07
CA LEU A 389 22.16 -34.77 10.86
C LEU A 389 22.57 -34.87 12.33
N PRO A 390 22.79 -33.72 13.03
CA PRO A 390 22.94 -33.70 14.48
C PRO A 390 21.73 -34.31 15.21
N ALA A 391 21.94 -34.98 16.30
CA ALA A 391 20.88 -35.63 17.09
C ALA A 391 19.79 -34.63 17.54
N SER A 392 20.16 -33.38 17.82
CA SER A 392 19.23 -32.29 18.14
C SER A 392 18.31 -31.94 16.95
N GLU A 393 18.84 -31.96 15.73
CA GLU A 393 18.04 -31.74 14.53
C GLU A 393 17.08 -32.90 14.25
N VAL A 394 17.54 -34.12 14.41
CA VAL A 394 16.68 -35.32 14.28
C VAL A 394 15.53 -35.26 15.27
N THR A 395 15.80 -34.95 16.54
CA THR A 395 14.77 -34.80 17.59
C THR A 395 13.74 -33.70 17.22
N LEU A 396 14.22 -32.54 16.70
CA LEU A 396 13.37 -31.46 16.26
C LEU A 396 12.48 -31.89 15.09
N LEU A 397 13.07 -32.58 14.09
CA LEU A 397 12.32 -33.08 12.93
C LEU A 397 11.21 -34.03 13.35
N GLU A 398 11.53 -35.03 14.20
CA GLU A 398 10.56 -36.02 14.66
C GLU A 398 9.43 -35.45 15.55
N GLN A 399 9.79 -34.56 16.47
CA GLN A 399 8.81 -34.01 17.43
C GLN A 399 7.99 -32.85 16.89
N GLN A 400 8.61 -31.94 16.11
CA GLN A 400 7.97 -30.68 15.74
C GLN A 400 7.49 -30.60 14.30
N ILE A 401 8.07 -31.39 13.38
CA ILE A 401 7.72 -31.32 11.94
C ILE A 401 6.96 -32.57 11.51
N PHE A 402 7.57 -33.75 11.66
CA PHE A 402 6.93 -35.00 11.22
C PHE A 402 5.89 -35.51 12.23
N HIS A 403 6.06 -35.25 13.52
CA HIS A 403 5.30 -35.77 14.64
C HIS A 403 5.29 -37.32 14.68
N GLN A 404 6.36 -37.91 14.16
CA GLN A 404 6.61 -39.37 14.17
C GLN A 404 8.09 -39.63 13.86
N PRO A 405 8.62 -40.83 14.21
CA PRO A 405 10.02 -41.20 13.92
C PRO A 405 10.31 -41.16 12.42
N LEU A 406 11.54 -40.74 12.05
CA LEU A 406 11.99 -40.71 10.65
C LEU A 406 11.91 -42.09 9.98
N ALA A 407 12.11 -43.19 10.74
CA ALA A 407 11.97 -44.56 10.23
C ALA A 407 10.55 -44.88 9.78
N GLN A 408 9.54 -44.36 10.51
CA GLN A 408 8.14 -44.52 10.13
C GLN A 408 7.81 -43.68 8.89
N VAL A 409 8.26 -42.43 8.82
CA VAL A 409 8.10 -41.56 7.62
C VAL A 409 8.71 -42.23 6.40
N TRP A 410 9.87 -42.87 6.55
CA TRP A 410 10.48 -43.60 5.45
C TRP A 410 9.67 -44.82 4.99
N SER A 411 9.15 -45.60 5.94
CA SER A 411 8.26 -46.74 5.60
C SER A 411 7.02 -46.31 4.83
N GLU A 412 6.40 -45.21 5.23
CA GLU A 412 5.23 -44.61 4.53
C GLU A 412 5.62 -44.12 3.14
N THR A 413 6.82 -43.54 3.00
CA THR A 413 7.36 -43.10 1.70
C THR A 413 7.57 -44.29 0.75
N GLU A 414 8.16 -45.38 1.24
CA GLU A 414 8.35 -46.62 0.47
C GLU A 414 7.02 -47.17 -0.02
N GLN A 415 6.03 -47.30 0.88
CA GLN A 415 4.70 -47.78 0.52
C GLN A 415 4.00 -46.89 -0.49
N PHE A 416 4.18 -45.59 -0.42
CA PHE A 416 3.61 -44.63 -1.38
C PHE A 416 4.15 -44.86 -2.79
N PHE A 417 5.47 -45.02 -2.98
CA PHE A 417 6.06 -45.29 -4.28
C PHE A 417 5.75 -46.68 -4.79
N GLN A 418 5.72 -47.70 -3.92
CA GLN A 418 5.32 -49.06 -4.29
C GLN A 418 3.89 -49.16 -4.83
N ARG A 419 2.92 -48.51 -4.14
CA ARG A 419 1.52 -48.46 -4.59
C ARG A 419 1.34 -47.78 -5.95
N ARG A 420 2.26 -46.86 -6.31
CA ARG A 420 2.28 -46.18 -7.60
C ARG A 420 3.10 -46.88 -8.69
N GLY A 421 3.59 -48.09 -8.42
CA GLY A 421 4.39 -48.86 -9.37
C GLY A 421 5.78 -48.29 -9.65
N ARG A 422 6.31 -47.47 -8.74
CA ARG A 422 7.60 -46.74 -8.88
C ARG A 422 8.67 -47.24 -7.89
N ALA A 423 8.83 -48.55 -7.83
CA ALA A 423 9.82 -49.22 -6.96
C ALA A 423 11.26 -48.83 -7.29
N GLU A 424 11.56 -48.44 -8.54
CA GLU A 424 12.86 -47.97 -8.99
C GLU A 424 13.33 -46.72 -8.23
N VAL A 425 12.44 -45.82 -7.85
CA VAL A 425 12.78 -44.61 -7.08
C VAL A 425 13.27 -44.97 -5.68
N ILE A 426 12.68 -45.98 -5.05
CA ILE A 426 13.12 -46.48 -3.73
C ILE A 426 14.48 -47.19 -3.85
N ALA A 427 14.67 -48.02 -4.89
CA ALA A 427 15.97 -48.66 -5.13
C ALA A 427 17.10 -47.64 -5.34
N GLN A 428 16.85 -46.55 -6.02
CA GLN A 428 17.81 -45.43 -6.16
C GLN A 428 18.08 -44.76 -4.81
N ALA A 429 17.03 -44.47 -4.01
CA ALA A 429 17.19 -43.84 -2.72
C ALA A 429 17.94 -44.67 -1.71
N GLN A 430 17.83 -46.01 -1.78
CA GLN A 430 18.65 -46.92 -0.94
C GLN A 430 20.14 -46.88 -1.29
N GLN A 431 20.51 -46.57 -2.53
CA GLN A 431 21.91 -46.42 -2.98
C GLN A 431 22.43 -44.98 -2.80
N GLN A 432 21.53 -43.98 -2.70
CA GLN A 432 21.89 -42.57 -2.64
C GLN A 432 21.29 -41.92 -1.38
N PRO A 433 22.06 -41.79 -0.26
CA PRO A 433 21.54 -41.26 1.01
C PRO A 433 20.95 -39.87 0.90
N LYS A 434 21.51 -39.02 0.02
CA LYS A 434 20.97 -37.67 -0.26
C LYS A 434 19.58 -37.73 -0.89
N LYS A 435 19.34 -38.68 -1.81
CA LYS A 435 18.02 -38.91 -2.44
C LYS A 435 17.01 -39.40 -1.42
N LYS A 436 17.43 -40.31 -0.51
CA LYS A 436 16.58 -40.77 0.60
C LYS A 436 16.11 -39.61 1.48
N MET A 437 17.06 -38.71 1.87
CA MET A 437 16.73 -37.49 2.62
C MET A 437 15.74 -36.61 1.85
N ALA A 438 15.93 -36.37 0.55
CA ALA A 438 15.04 -35.58 -0.27
C ALA A 438 13.63 -36.18 -0.28
N LEU A 439 13.47 -37.47 -0.52
CA LEU A 439 12.15 -38.14 -0.57
C LEU A 439 11.43 -38.08 0.79
N LEU A 440 12.16 -38.21 1.89
CA LEU A 440 11.59 -38.12 3.24
C LEU A 440 11.11 -36.68 3.52
N PHE A 441 11.85 -35.66 3.12
CA PHE A 441 11.42 -34.27 3.26
C PHE A 441 10.25 -33.93 2.32
N GLN A 442 10.27 -34.45 1.10
CA GLN A 442 9.15 -34.33 0.15
C GLN A 442 7.85 -34.96 0.67
N TRP A 443 7.95 -36.01 1.51
CA TRP A 443 6.77 -36.60 2.18
C TRP A 443 6.01 -35.54 2.98
N TYR A 444 6.72 -34.75 3.83
CA TYR A 444 6.10 -33.68 4.62
C TYR A 444 5.47 -32.61 3.71
N LEU A 445 6.19 -32.14 2.69
CA LEU A 445 5.71 -31.11 1.78
C LEU A 445 4.45 -31.59 1.02
N GLY A 446 4.43 -32.82 0.56
CA GLY A 446 3.27 -33.40 -0.14
C GLY A 446 2.07 -33.66 0.80
N GLN A 447 2.32 -34.14 2.02
CA GLN A 447 1.26 -34.36 3.01
C GLN A 447 0.63 -33.04 3.47
N SER A 448 1.40 -31.97 3.59
CA SER A 448 0.92 -30.67 4.05
C SER A 448 -0.20 -30.10 3.19
N SER A 449 -0.16 -30.28 1.85
CA SER A 449 -1.26 -29.91 0.97
C SER A 449 -2.47 -30.84 1.14
N SER A 450 -2.23 -32.15 1.30
CA SER A 450 -3.28 -33.14 1.54
C SER A 450 -4.02 -32.89 2.87
N TRP A 451 -3.30 -32.53 3.95
CA TRP A 451 -3.90 -32.16 5.24
C TRP A 451 -4.78 -30.92 5.14
N ALA A 452 -4.33 -29.89 4.39
CA ALA A 452 -5.13 -28.69 4.12
C ALA A 452 -6.42 -29.00 3.34
N ILE A 453 -6.33 -29.83 2.30
CA ILE A 453 -7.48 -30.24 1.47
C ILE A 453 -8.50 -31.05 2.27
N ARG A 454 -8.04 -32.00 3.11
CA ARG A 454 -8.91 -32.82 3.95
C ARG A 454 -9.37 -32.12 5.23
N GLY A 455 -8.71 -31.04 5.65
CA GLY A 455 -9.02 -30.32 6.87
C GLY A 455 -8.59 -31.08 8.14
N GLU A 456 -7.43 -31.75 8.11
CA GLU A 456 -6.91 -32.54 9.23
C GLU A 456 -6.63 -31.65 10.45
N PRO A 457 -7.44 -31.70 11.54
CA PRO A 457 -7.35 -30.71 12.61
C PRO A 457 -6.01 -30.74 13.38
N GLN A 458 -5.43 -31.94 13.55
CA GLN A 458 -4.16 -32.11 14.27
C GLN A 458 -2.96 -31.55 13.50
N ARG A 459 -3.12 -31.29 12.21
CA ARG A 459 -2.11 -30.77 11.29
C ARG A 459 -2.46 -29.37 10.77
N ALA A 460 -3.38 -28.66 11.40
CA ALA A 460 -3.80 -27.33 10.97
C ALA A 460 -2.62 -26.34 10.87
N ALA A 461 -1.65 -26.45 11.78
CA ALA A 461 -0.42 -25.66 11.77
C ALA A 461 0.56 -26.00 10.61
N ASP A 462 0.32 -27.13 9.92
CA ASP A 462 1.16 -27.61 8.81
C ASP A 462 0.51 -27.44 7.43
N TYR A 463 -0.63 -26.77 7.34
CA TYR A 463 -1.34 -26.64 6.07
C TYR A 463 -0.50 -25.91 5.04
N GLN A 464 -0.26 -26.55 3.90
CA GLN A 464 0.18 -25.91 2.67
C GLN A 464 -1.03 -25.51 1.86
N ILE A 465 -1.31 -24.22 1.77
CA ILE A 465 -2.42 -23.68 0.98
C ILE A 465 -1.82 -22.80 -0.12
N TRP A 466 -1.95 -23.20 -1.37
CA TRP A 466 -1.48 -22.42 -2.51
C TRP A 466 -2.34 -21.17 -2.66
N CYS A 467 -1.70 -20.00 -2.59
CA CYS A 467 -2.41 -18.73 -2.58
C CYS A 467 -1.54 -17.62 -3.17
N GLY A 468 -2.09 -16.82 -4.05
CA GLY A 468 -1.50 -15.58 -4.55
C GLY A 468 -2.12 -14.34 -3.90
N SER A 469 -1.46 -13.20 -4.04
CA SER A 469 -1.87 -11.88 -3.51
C SER A 469 -3.27 -11.43 -3.99
N ALA A 470 -3.73 -11.92 -5.14
CA ALA A 470 -5.07 -11.66 -5.69
C ALA A 470 -6.21 -11.98 -4.70
N LEU A 471 -6.02 -12.99 -3.84
CA LEU A 471 -7.03 -13.35 -2.84
C LEU A 471 -7.16 -12.28 -1.74
N GLY A 472 -6.06 -11.72 -1.27
CA GLY A 472 -6.08 -10.61 -0.31
C GLY A 472 -6.78 -9.37 -0.88
N ALA A 473 -6.54 -9.07 -2.16
CA ALA A 473 -7.24 -7.99 -2.88
C ALA A 473 -8.75 -8.27 -3.01
N LEU A 474 -9.13 -9.52 -3.29
CA LEU A 474 -10.54 -9.94 -3.30
C LEU A 474 -11.18 -9.72 -1.93
N ASN A 475 -10.56 -10.22 -0.86
CA ASN A 475 -11.09 -10.09 0.50
C ASN A 475 -11.28 -8.63 0.91
N GLN A 476 -10.35 -7.76 0.52
CA GLN A 476 -10.47 -6.32 0.76
C GLN A 476 -11.64 -5.71 -0.02
N TRP A 477 -11.84 -6.09 -1.28
CA TRP A 477 -12.94 -5.59 -2.11
C TRP A 477 -14.31 -6.06 -1.60
N LEU A 478 -14.40 -7.31 -1.09
CA LEU A 478 -15.65 -7.89 -0.57
C LEU A 478 -15.96 -7.47 0.88
N GLN A 479 -15.05 -6.76 1.56
CA GLN A 479 -15.23 -6.33 2.94
C GLN A 479 -16.52 -5.48 3.09
N GLY A 480 -17.33 -5.80 4.11
CA GLY A 480 -18.61 -5.13 4.36
C GLY A 480 -19.79 -5.65 3.54
N SER A 481 -19.59 -6.62 2.63
CA SER A 481 -20.66 -7.29 1.91
C SER A 481 -20.96 -8.68 2.51
N ALA A 482 -22.08 -9.29 2.13
CA ALA A 482 -22.40 -10.67 2.49
C ALA A 482 -21.33 -11.66 2.00
N LEU A 483 -20.63 -11.36 0.90
CA LEU A 483 -19.56 -12.18 0.32
C LEU A 483 -18.23 -12.09 1.11
N ALA A 484 -18.17 -11.28 2.15
CA ALA A 484 -17.06 -11.34 3.11
C ALA A 484 -17.03 -12.70 3.83
N ASP A 485 -18.21 -13.29 4.07
CA ASP A 485 -18.33 -14.66 4.55
C ASP A 485 -18.07 -15.65 3.41
N VAL A 486 -17.08 -16.52 3.59
CA VAL A 486 -16.70 -17.54 2.61
C VAL A 486 -17.82 -18.55 2.33
N GLU A 487 -18.75 -18.75 3.27
CA GLU A 487 -19.89 -19.66 3.11
C GLU A 487 -20.99 -19.08 2.20
N GLN A 488 -20.93 -17.78 1.90
CA GLN A 488 -21.82 -17.09 0.96
C GLN A 488 -21.21 -16.92 -0.44
N ARG A 489 -19.90 -17.16 -0.60
CA ARG A 489 -19.19 -16.96 -1.89
C ARG A 489 -19.49 -18.07 -2.88
N ARG A 490 -20.37 -17.79 -3.84
CA ARG A 490 -20.61 -18.67 -5.00
C ARG A 490 -19.66 -18.31 -6.14
N VAL A 491 -19.00 -19.33 -6.72
CA VAL A 491 -17.97 -19.11 -7.74
C VAL A 491 -18.52 -18.43 -9.01
N ALA A 492 -19.72 -18.79 -9.44
CA ALA A 492 -20.34 -18.21 -10.62
C ALA A 492 -20.77 -16.76 -10.40
N GLU A 493 -21.32 -16.43 -9.22
CA GLU A 493 -21.65 -15.07 -8.83
C GLU A 493 -20.40 -14.19 -8.78
N LEU A 494 -19.32 -14.69 -8.18
CA LEU A 494 -18.05 -13.99 -8.10
C LEU A 494 -17.48 -13.66 -9.49
N ALA A 495 -17.53 -14.62 -10.43
CA ALA A 495 -17.09 -14.41 -11.80
C ALA A 495 -17.93 -13.32 -12.51
N GLN A 496 -19.25 -13.34 -12.33
CA GLN A 496 -20.15 -12.33 -12.90
C GLN A 496 -19.89 -10.94 -12.31
N LEU A 497 -19.73 -10.82 -10.99
CA LEU A 497 -19.45 -9.56 -10.31
C LEU A 497 -18.11 -8.94 -10.74
N LEU A 498 -17.07 -9.76 -10.92
CA LEU A 498 -15.79 -9.31 -11.44
C LEU A 498 -15.91 -8.72 -12.85
N MET A 499 -16.62 -9.41 -13.75
CA MET A 499 -16.78 -8.98 -15.13
C MET A 499 -17.75 -7.78 -15.26
N HIS A 500 -18.84 -7.75 -14.49
CA HIS A 500 -19.74 -6.59 -14.42
C HIS A 500 -19.02 -5.35 -13.90
N GLY A 501 -18.25 -5.50 -12.80
CA GLY A 501 -17.48 -4.40 -12.24
C GLY A 501 -16.40 -3.89 -13.20
N ALA A 502 -15.77 -4.77 -13.98
CA ALA A 502 -14.81 -4.36 -15.02
C ALA A 502 -15.48 -3.57 -16.14
N ALA A 503 -16.68 -3.95 -16.58
CA ALA A 503 -17.47 -3.22 -17.57
C ALA A 503 -17.89 -1.83 -17.03
N TYR A 504 -18.36 -1.77 -15.78
CA TYR A 504 -18.65 -0.53 -15.10
C TYR A 504 -17.44 0.41 -15.07
N LEU A 505 -16.29 -0.08 -14.59
CA LEU A 505 -15.06 0.72 -14.53
C LEU A 505 -14.55 1.14 -15.91
N THR A 506 -14.87 0.39 -16.96
CA THR A 506 -14.54 0.78 -18.34
C THR A 506 -15.39 1.97 -18.76
N ARG A 507 -16.69 2.01 -18.41
CA ARG A 507 -17.54 3.19 -18.65
C ARG A 507 -17.05 4.43 -17.88
N VAL A 508 -16.63 4.25 -16.63
CA VAL A 508 -16.03 5.33 -15.83
C VAL A 508 -14.78 5.88 -16.54
N ALA A 509 -13.90 5.00 -17.05
CA ALA A 509 -12.73 5.45 -17.79
C ALA A 509 -13.06 6.20 -19.09
N LEU A 510 -14.16 5.88 -19.78
CA LEU A 510 -14.62 6.64 -20.95
C LEU A 510 -15.00 8.07 -20.56
N LEU A 511 -15.64 8.27 -19.40
CA LEU A 511 -15.93 9.62 -18.88
C LEU A 511 -14.63 10.39 -18.57
N GLU A 512 -13.66 9.73 -17.93
CA GLU A 512 -12.36 10.36 -17.65
C GLU A 512 -11.62 10.77 -18.94
N LEU A 513 -11.67 9.94 -20.00
CA LEU A 513 -11.14 10.28 -21.32
C LEU A 513 -11.87 11.47 -21.99
N MET A 514 -13.15 11.67 -21.68
CA MET A 514 -13.92 12.85 -22.08
C MET A 514 -13.65 14.07 -21.18
N GLN A 515 -12.66 13.98 -20.29
CA GLN A 515 -12.27 15.02 -19.31
C GLN A 515 -13.41 15.37 -18.32
N ILE A 516 -14.27 14.41 -18.04
CA ILE A 516 -15.33 14.54 -17.03
C ILE A 516 -14.83 13.96 -15.72
N SER A 517 -14.77 14.79 -14.69
CA SER A 517 -14.41 14.37 -13.34
C SER A 517 -15.57 13.60 -12.72
N VAL A 518 -15.35 12.34 -12.39
CA VAL A 518 -16.36 11.49 -11.74
C VAL A 518 -16.19 11.54 -10.21
N PRO A 519 -17.29 11.46 -9.44
CA PRO A 519 -17.20 11.47 -7.98
C PRO A 519 -16.45 10.24 -7.47
N ALA A 520 -15.73 10.38 -6.35
CA ALA A 520 -14.83 9.36 -5.81
C ALA A 520 -15.52 7.99 -5.61
N GLN A 521 -16.80 8.00 -5.25
CA GLN A 521 -17.60 6.78 -5.09
C GLN A 521 -17.84 6.02 -6.41
N ALA A 522 -17.78 6.69 -7.56
CA ALA A 522 -17.92 6.07 -8.87
C ALA A 522 -16.59 5.48 -9.40
N LEU A 523 -15.45 5.82 -8.81
CA LEU A 523 -14.13 5.30 -9.19
C LEU A 523 -13.89 3.84 -8.79
N SER A 524 -14.78 3.26 -7.97
CA SER A 524 -14.75 1.86 -7.57
C SER A 524 -16.10 1.21 -7.80
N TYR A 525 -16.11 -0.05 -8.25
CA TYR A 525 -17.35 -0.81 -8.37
C TYR A 525 -17.80 -1.31 -7.00
N SER A 526 -18.95 -0.83 -6.53
CA SER A 526 -19.59 -1.29 -5.29
C SER A 526 -20.61 -2.39 -5.58
N LEU A 527 -20.71 -3.36 -4.67
CA LEU A 527 -21.74 -4.41 -4.73
C LEU A 527 -23.15 -3.89 -4.44
N GLN A 528 -23.26 -2.68 -3.87
CA GLN A 528 -24.50 -1.94 -3.67
C GLN A 528 -24.45 -0.68 -4.51
N PRO A 529 -25.24 -0.59 -5.61
CA PRO A 529 -25.33 0.63 -6.41
C PRO A 529 -25.80 1.81 -5.56
N PRO A 530 -25.26 3.02 -5.77
CA PRO A 530 -25.79 4.21 -5.13
C PRO A 530 -27.23 4.46 -5.61
N VAL A 531 -28.10 4.87 -4.71
CA VAL A 531 -29.48 5.25 -5.05
C VAL A 531 -29.45 6.73 -5.46
N ASP A 532 -29.89 7.05 -6.69
CA ASP A 532 -30.06 8.44 -7.14
C ASP A 532 -31.23 9.11 -6.36
N GLY A 533 -30.93 10.04 -5.49
CA GLY A 533 -31.92 10.80 -4.74
C GLY A 533 -31.28 11.98 -4.02
N GLY A 534 -31.60 13.18 -4.51
CA GLY A 534 -31.36 14.53 -4.03
C GLY A 534 -30.49 14.74 -2.80
N ASN A 535 -29.50 15.60 -2.98
CA ASN A 535 -28.66 16.26 -1.94
C ASN A 535 -28.55 15.48 -0.63
N GLN A 536 -27.88 14.35 -0.67
CA GLN A 536 -27.40 13.67 0.53
C GLN A 536 -25.87 13.65 0.51
N SER A 537 -25.31 14.28 1.53
CA SER A 537 -23.94 14.17 1.96
C SER A 537 -23.42 12.74 1.82
N LEU A 538 -22.20 12.60 1.29
CA LEU A 538 -21.38 11.39 1.05
C LEU A 538 -21.68 10.23 2.01
N PRO A 539 -21.97 9.01 1.52
CA PRO A 539 -21.89 7.83 2.35
C PRO A 539 -20.43 7.48 2.58
N THR A 540 -19.98 7.65 3.78
CA THR A 540 -18.82 6.97 4.37
C THR A 540 -19.01 5.47 4.22
N ALA A 541 -17.89 4.74 4.10
CA ALA A 541 -17.84 3.28 4.13
C ALA A 541 -18.85 2.73 5.14
N SER A 542 -19.81 1.94 4.68
CA SER A 542 -20.91 1.44 5.48
C SER A 542 -20.45 0.39 6.50
N THR A 543 -20.08 0.85 7.66
CA THR A 543 -20.57 0.29 8.91
C THR A 543 -21.94 0.95 9.13
N PRO A 544 -22.97 0.29 9.67
CA PRO A 544 -24.24 0.95 9.91
C PRO A 544 -23.95 2.20 10.74
N LEU A 545 -24.20 3.37 10.17
CA LEU A 545 -24.20 4.63 10.89
C LEU A 545 -25.35 4.53 11.91
N SER A 546 -25.03 3.99 13.07
CA SER A 546 -25.79 4.27 14.25
C SER A 546 -25.62 5.74 14.54
N GLN A 547 -26.70 6.49 14.36
CA GLN A 547 -26.91 7.84 14.86
C GLN A 547 -25.92 8.91 14.38
N GLN A 548 -26.41 9.99 13.80
CA GLN A 548 -25.70 11.26 13.72
C GLN A 548 -25.13 11.57 15.11
N GLN A 549 -23.81 11.43 15.25
CA GLN A 549 -23.12 11.84 16.48
C GLN A 549 -23.29 13.35 16.58
N THR A 550 -24.17 13.77 17.45
CA THR A 550 -24.50 15.19 17.70
C THR A 550 -23.31 15.99 18.24
N GLY A 551 -22.18 15.33 18.50
CA GLY A 551 -21.00 15.93 19.11
C GLY A 551 -21.08 16.04 20.64
N ALA A 552 -22.23 15.76 21.22
CA ALA A 552 -22.49 15.88 22.66
C ALA A 552 -21.94 14.67 23.46
N ASP A 553 -21.84 13.50 22.85
CA ASP A 553 -21.40 12.27 23.53
C ASP A 553 -19.96 11.89 23.16
N PRO A 554 -19.19 11.30 24.10
CA PRO A 554 -17.87 10.77 23.83
C PRO A 554 -17.87 9.63 22.82
N LEU A 555 -16.83 9.54 21.99
CA LEU A 555 -16.65 8.50 20.99
C LEU A 555 -16.41 7.13 21.64
N SER A 556 -16.93 6.07 21.02
CA SER A 556 -16.51 4.70 21.34
C SER A 556 -15.16 4.40 20.72
N LEU A 557 -14.19 3.90 21.51
CA LEU A 557 -12.80 3.63 21.11
C LEU A 557 -12.40 2.17 21.39
N GLN A 558 -13.32 1.22 21.27
CA GLN A 558 -13.11 -0.20 21.63
C GLN A 558 -12.05 -0.88 20.76
N ALA A 559 -12.12 -0.70 19.42
CA ALA A 559 -11.14 -1.28 18.51
C ALA A 559 -9.76 -0.62 18.67
N CYS A 560 -9.72 0.69 18.94
CA CYS A 560 -8.50 1.41 19.25
C CYS A 560 -7.82 0.86 20.52
N HIS A 561 -8.55 0.64 21.59
CA HIS A 561 -8.03 0.03 22.81
C HIS A 561 -7.55 -1.42 22.61
N ALA A 562 -8.30 -2.22 21.84
CA ALA A 562 -7.90 -3.59 21.52
C ALA A 562 -6.62 -3.64 20.70
N PHE A 563 -6.46 -2.73 19.72
CA PHE A 563 -5.25 -2.59 18.94
C PHE A 563 -4.05 -2.18 19.80
N TYR A 564 -4.23 -1.17 20.64
CA TYR A 564 -3.22 -0.67 21.56
C TYR A 564 -2.66 -1.78 22.46
N LYS A 565 -3.57 -2.59 23.05
CA LYS A 565 -3.18 -3.74 23.89
C LYS A 565 -2.32 -4.76 23.14
N LYS A 566 -2.58 -4.99 21.84
CA LYS A 566 -1.75 -5.87 21.00
C LYS A 566 -0.38 -5.25 20.65
N CYS A 567 -0.31 -3.93 20.51
CA CYS A 567 0.95 -3.25 20.21
C CYS A 567 1.92 -3.28 21.38
N TRP A 568 1.44 -3.39 22.64
CA TRP A 568 2.25 -3.33 23.85
C TRP A 568 3.39 -4.36 23.87
N ASP A 569 3.13 -5.57 23.38
CA ASP A 569 4.12 -6.65 23.34
C ASP A 569 5.15 -6.50 22.21
N LEU A 570 4.88 -5.64 21.22
CA LEU A 570 5.68 -5.51 20.00
C LEU A 570 6.37 -4.16 19.85
N LEU A 571 5.74 -3.10 20.35
CA LEU A 571 6.22 -1.73 20.25
C LEU A 571 6.44 -1.19 21.67
N PRO A 572 7.66 -0.77 22.04
CA PRO A 572 7.92 -0.16 23.34
C PRO A 572 6.95 0.99 23.61
N GLY A 573 6.12 0.84 24.65
CA GLY A 573 5.06 1.80 24.98
C GLY A 573 3.95 1.90 23.95
N SER A 574 3.81 0.94 23.02
CA SER A 574 2.85 0.92 21.90
C SER A 574 2.91 2.14 20.96
N VAL A 575 4.00 2.89 20.98
CA VAL A 575 4.22 4.12 20.20
C VAL A 575 5.63 4.15 19.62
N HIS A 576 5.85 5.00 18.62
CA HIS A 576 7.14 5.17 17.96
C HIS A 576 7.98 6.32 18.56
N GLU A 577 7.45 7.05 19.55
CA GLU A 577 8.09 8.22 20.14
C GLU A 577 7.62 8.45 21.61
N ASN A 578 8.47 9.03 22.45
CA ASN A 578 8.20 9.19 23.87
C ASN A 578 7.33 10.42 24.24
N PHE A 579 6.96 11.26 23.29
CA PHE A 579 6.09 12.42 23.53
C PHE A 579 4.64 12.04 23.87
N ASN A 580 4.22 10.81 23.51
CA ASN A 580 2.94 10.24 23.88
C ASN A 580 3.19 9.11 24.88
N GLN A 581 3.32 9.42 26.18
CA GLN A 581 3.53 8.38 27.21
C GLN A 581 2.25 7.57 27.42
N PRO A 582 2.33 6.24 27.27
CA PRO A 582 1.15 5.36 27.27
C PRO A 582 0.39 5.29 28.59
N GLU A 583 1.10 5.46 29.71
CA GLU A 583 0.52 5.33 31.05
C GLU A 583 -0.52 6.43 31.35
N HIS A 584 -0.47 7.55 30.63
CA HIS A 584 -1.31 8.73 30.87
C HIS A 584 -1.97 9.30 29.62
N THR A 585 -1.80 8.66 28.45
CA THR A 585 -2.24 9.20 27.17
C THR A 585 -3.11 8.22 26.40
N LEU A 586 -4.30 8.64 26.01
CA LEU A 586 -5.14 7.89 25.08
C LEU A 586 -4.49 7.88 23.69
N VAL A 587 -3.98 6.74 23.26
CA VAL A 587 -3.46 6.57 21.90
C VAL A 587 -4.59 6.16 20.97
N VAL A 588 -4.86 6.97 19.95
CA VAL A 588 -5.87 6.71 18.93
C VAL A 588 -5.15 6.38 17.63
N PRO A 589 -5.13 5.11 17.21
CA PRO A 589 -4.58 4.70 15.91
C PRO A 589 -5.57 5.02 14.80
N PHE A 590 -5.07 5.52 13.68
CA PHE A 590 -5.89 5.92 12.54
C PHE A 590 -5.74 4.95 11.37
N ARG A 591 -6.86 4.65 10.71
CA ARG A 591 -6.93 3.77 9.53
C ARG A 591 -6.62 4.53 8.25
N TYR A 592 -7.12 5.77 8.14
CA TYR A 592 -6.84 6.66 7.00
C TYR A 592 -7.08 8.12 7.37
N GLY A 593 -6.62 9.05 6.50
CA GLY A 593 -6.85 10.48 6.63
C GLY A 593 -7.28 11.09 5.28
N ARG A 594 -8.08 12.14 5.31
CA ARG A 594 -8.49 12.90 4.13
C ARG A 594 -8.64 14.38 4.47
N GLN A 595 -8.02 15.27 3.70
CA GLN A 595 -8.04 16.72 3.92
C GLN A 595 -7.51 17.09 5.32
N SER A 596 -8.40 17.53 6.22
CA SER A 596 -8.12 17.88 7.63
C SER A 596 -8.60 16.82 8.62
N ARG A 597 -9.09 15.65 8.13
CA ARG A 597 -9.75 14.63 8.95
C ARG A 597 -8.98 13.33 8.98
N LEU A 598 -9.08 12.66 10.13
CA LEU A 598 -8.58 11.31 10.37
C LEU A 598 -9.74 10.39 10.76
N TRP A 599 -9.65 9.10 10.42
CA TRP A 599 -10.60 8.07 10.83
C TRP A 599 -9.86 7.00 11.62
N ASP A 600 -10.34 6.76 12.84
CA ASP A 600 -9.77 5.76 13.74
C ASP A 600 -10.18 4.33 13.38
N LEU A 601 -9.78 3.35 14.19
CA LEU A 601 -10.10 1.94 13.95
C LEU A 601 -11.54 1.57 14.26
N ASP A 602 -12.22 2.36 15.07
CA ASP A 602 -13.64 2.23 15.38
C ASP A 602 -14.52 2.90 14.31
N GLY A 603 -13.93 3.64 13.35
CA GLY A 603 -14.62 4.36 12.29
C GLY A 603 -15.02 5.79 12.66
N ASN A 604 -14.66 6.29 13.84
CA ASN A 604 -14.93 7.65 14.23
C ASN A 604 -14.09 8.65 13.44
N GLN A 605 -14.66 9.81 13.16
CA GLN A 605 -13.99 10.91 12.49
C GLN A 605 -13.38 11.87 13.52
N HIS A 606 -12.15 12.32 13.25
CA HIS A 606 -11.41 13.27 14.08
C HIS A 606 -10.94 14.47 13.24
N LEU A 607 -10.99 15.67 13.79
CA LEU A 607 -10.32 16.84 13.23
C LEU A 607 -8.85 16.82 13.62
N ASP A 608 -7.95 16.83 12.63
CA ASP A 608 -6.50 16.78 12.84
C ASP A 608 -5.92 18.19 13.02
N LEU A 609 -5.78 18.61 14.28
CA LEU A 609 -5.07 19.81 14.69
C LEU A 609 -3.64 19.52 15.19
N ASN A 610 -3.22 18.23 15.13
CA ASN A 610 -1.86 17.80 15.42
C ASN A 610 -0.96 17.97 14.20
N ALA A 611 -1.47 17.62 13.01
CA ALA A 611 -0.71 17.67 11.76
C ALA A 611 0.68 17.03 11.88
N LYS A 612 0.82 15.96 12.69
CA LYS A 612 2.08 15.31 13.05
C LYS A 612 3.14 16.32 13.52
N SER A 613 2.82 17.03 14.59
CA SER A 613 3.65 18.12 15.17
C SER A 613 4.00 19.19 14.14
N GLY A 614 3.04 19.58 13.31
CA GLY A 614 3.17 20.63 12.32
C GLY A 614 3.82 20.22 10.99
N ALA A 615 4.14 18.96 10.76
CA ALA A 615 4.74 18.50 9.50
C ALA A 615 3.74 18.48 8.35
N LEU A 616 2.48 18.04 8.59
CA LEU A 616 1.45 17.97 7.56
C LEU A 616 0.93 19.36 7.20
N PHE A 617 1.44 19.93 6.12
CA PHE A 617 1.08 21.26 5.63
C PHE A 617 0.05 21.20 4.51
N VAL A 618 0.21 20.25 3.57
CA VAL A 618 -0.62 20.15 2.37
C VAL A 618 -1.95 19.42 2.59
N GLY A 619 -2.19 18.88 3.80
CA GLY A 619 -3.38 18.08 4.14
C GLY A 619 -3.28 16.61 3.71
N HIS A 620 -4.12 15.77 4.33
CA HIS A 620 -4.17 14.34 4.02
C HIS A 620 -4.72 14.10 2.61
N HIS A 621 -4.09 13.17 1.87
CA HIS A 621 -4.52 12.75 0.53
C HIS A 621 -4.68 13.90 -0.48
N ASN A 622 -3.82 14.93 -0.40
CA ASN A 622 -3.78 15.99 -1.42
C ASN A 622 -3.39 15.36 -2.78
N GLN A 623 -4.32 15.34 -3.72
CA GLN A 623 -4.16 14.64 -4.99
C GLN A 623 -3.06 15.25 -5.87
N ALA A 624 -2.96 16.58 -5.91
CA ALA A 624 -1.95 17.26 -6.71
C ALA A 624 -0.53 16.98 -6.16
N TYR A 625 -0.37 17.03 -4.84
CA TYR A 625 0.88 16.64 -4.19
C TYR A 625 1.26 15.18 -4.48
N GLN A 626 0.31 14.25 -4.32
CA GLN A 626 0.55 12.83 -4.59
C GLN A 626 0.87 12.54 -6.06
N ALA A 627 0.29 13.30 -7.01
CA ALA A 627 0.57 13.15 -8.43
C ALA A 627 2.04 13.43 -8.75
N VAL A 628 2.61 14.49 -8.14
CA VAL A 628 4.05 14.82 -8.29
C VAL A 628 4.93 13.71 -7.70
N LEU A 629 4.59 13.19 -6.51
CA LEU A 629 5.36 12.10 -5.91
C LEU A 629 5.30 10.81 -6.74
N ARG A 630 4.12 10.42 -7.25
CA ARG A 630 3.98 9.26 -8.16
C ARG A 630 4.77 9.45 -9.45
N HIS A 631 4.73 10.65 -10.04
CA HIS A 631 5.53 10.96 -11.22
C HIS A 631 7.02 10.79 -10.93
N CYS A 632 7.51 11.32 -9.81
CA CYS A 632 8.91 11.16 -9.39
C CYS A 632 9.30 9.69 -9.25
N LEU A 633 8.51 8.88 -8.54
CA LEU A 633 8.76 7.44 -8.36
C LEU A 633 8.80 6.65 -9.68
N ASN A 634 8.05 7.09 -10.69
CA ASN A 634 7.97 6.43 -11.99
C ASN A 634 9.05 6.86 -12.98
N GLN A 635 9.60 8.07 -12.85
CA GLN A 635 10.44 8.68 -13.88
C GLN A 635 11.88 8.96 -13.39
N GLN A 636 12.08 9.20 -12.10
CA GLN A 636 13.38 9.58 -11.57
C GLN A 636 14.13 8.38 -10.95
N PRO A 637 15.46 8.41 -10.86
CA PRO A 637 16.22 7.47 -10.05
C PRO A 637 15.72 7.49 -8.60
N VAL A 638 15.74 6.33 -7.91
CA VAL A 638 15.16 6.25 -6.57
C VAL A 638 16.01 6.98 -5.52
N VAL A 639 17.33 6.90 -5.59
CA VAL A 639 18.26 7.49 -4.60
C VAL A 639 19.41 8.29 -5.20
N GLU A 640 19.61 8.26 -6.51
CA GLU A 640 20.69 8.97 -7.19
C GLU A 640 20.37 10.44 -7.42
N SER A 641 21.42 11.26 -7.63
CA SER A 641 21.27 12.67 -7.99
C SER A 641 20.54 12.83 -9.32
N CYS A 642 19.64 13.81 -9.39
CA CYS A 642 18.88 14.14 -10.58
C CYS A 642 18.70 15.66 -10.75
N GLU A 643 18.10 16.09 -11.85
CA GLU A 643 17.88 17.50 -12.19
C GLU A 643 17.06 18.24 -11.13
N LEU A 644 16.16 17.55 -10.41
CA LEU A 644 15.40 18.13 -9.30
C LEU A 644 16.28 18.77 -8.23
N GLY A 645 17.52 18.29 -8.04
CA GLY A 645 18.46 18.87 -7.08
C GLY A 645 18.78 20.33 -7.39
N LEU A 646 18.98 20.67 -8.67
CA LEU A 646 19.20 22.04 -9.10
C LEU A 646 17.91 22.87 -9.00
N GLU A 647 16.81 22.38 -9.57
CA GLU A 647 15.52 23.08 -9.58
C GLU A 647 15.04 23.44 -8.16
N VAL A 648 15.16 22.51 -7.23
CA VAL A 648 14.73 22.73 -5.83
C VAL A 648 15.70 23.66 -5.10
N SER A 649 17.01 23.59 -5.41
CA SER A 649 17.97 24.54 -4.83
C SER A 649 17.70 25.97 -5.31
N GLU A 650 17.44 26.19 -6.60
CA GLU A 650 17.04 27.49 -7.15
C GLU A 650 15.73 27.99 -6.50
N LEU A 651 14.75 27.09 -6.31
CA LEU A 651 13.48 27.42 -5.65
C LEU A 651 13.70 27.90 -4.21
N LEU A 652 14.52 27.22 -3.43
CA LEU A 652 14.81 27.60 -2.05
C LEU A 652 15.61 28.91 -1.98
N VAL A 653 16.58 29.10 -2.86
CA VAL A 653 17.34 30.37 -2.96
C VAL A 653 16.42 31.54 -3.35
N LYS A 654 15.44 31.33 -4.20
CA LYS A 654 14.44 32.35 -4.57
C LYS A 654 13.58 32.80 -3.40
N HIS A 655 13.19 31.89 -2.51
CA HIS A 655 12.18 32.17 -1.48
C HIS A 655 12.77 32.49 -0.09
N ILE A 656 13.91 31.91 0.27
CA ILE A 656 14.46 31.98 1.63
C ILE A 656 15.56 33.06 1.69
N PRO A 657 15.40 34.11 2.51
CA PRO A 657 16.35 35.25 2.52
C PRO A 657 17.80 34.89 2.86
N SER A 658 18.04 33.88 3.72
CA SER A 658 19.40 33.42 4.06
C SER A 658 20.02 32.43 3.07
N ALA A 659 19.28 31.97 2.07
CA ALA A 659 19.72 30.92 1.16
C ALA A 659 20.53 31.46 -0.02
N GLU A 660 21.85 31.40 0.07
CA GLU A 660 22.75 31.56 -1.08
C GLU A 660 23.23 30.19 -1.61
N MET A 661 23.31 29.19 -0.75
CA MET A 661 23.61 27.79 -1.05
C MET A 661 22.74 26.86 -0.19
N VAL A 662 22.54 25.63 -0.71
CA VAL A 662 21.65 24.63 -0.09
C VAL A 662 22.35 23.28 0.07
N ARG A 663 22.11 22.60 1.18
CA ARG A 663 22.41 21.18 1.40
C ARG A 663 21.18 20.48 1.98
N PHE A 664 20.90 19.29 1.47
CA PHE A 664 19.75 18.50 1.92
C PHE A 664 20.16 17.45 2.95
N CYS A 665 19.29 17.20 3.93
CA CYS A 665 19.38 16.15 4.93
C CYS A 665 18.03 15.43 5.03
N LEU A 666 17.98 14.30 5.74
CA LEU A 666 16.73 13.55 5.91
C LEU A 666 15.85 14.13 7.03
N SER A 667 16.43 14.62 8.11
CA SER A 667 15.70 15.10 9.29
C SER A 667 16.29 16.40 9.86
N GLY A 668 15.44 17.13 10.61
CA GLY A 668 15.89 18.34 11.32
C GLY A 668 17.00 18.04 12.31
N SER A 669 16.93 16.94 13.07
CA SER A 669 17.97 16.58 14.05
C SER A 669 19.33 16.34 13.38
N GLU A 670 19.35 15.71 12.21
CA GLU A 670 20.56 15.54 11.41
C GLU A 670 21.11 16.88 10.90
N ALA A 671 20.23 17.73 10.38
CA ALA A 671 20.59 19.05 9.87
C ALA A 671 21.19 19.94 10.97
N ILE A 672 20.65 19.91 12.19
CA ILE A 672 21.19 20.62 13.34
C ILE A 672 22.63 20.19 13.67
N GLN A 673 22.92 18.90 13.69
CA GLN A 673 24.30 18.45 13.96
C GLN A 673 25.27 18.86 12.84
N ASN A 674 24.83 18.82 11.60
CA ASN A 674 25.64 19.26 10.45
C ASN A 674 25.89 20.77 10.46
N VAL A 675 24.90 21.61 10.80
CA VAL A 675 25.07 23.05 10.86
C VAL A 675 25.95 23.48 12.03
N LEU A 676 25.87 22.81 13.19
CA LEU A 676 26.77 23.07 14.32
C LEU A 676 28.22 22.69 13.98
N ARG A 677 28.42 21.58 13.28
CA ARG A 677 29.75 21.18 12.75
C ARG A 677 30.30 22.25 11.79
N LEU A 678 29.47 22.76 10.91
CA LEU A 678 29.82 23.83 9.96
C LEU A 678 30.19 25.10 10.67
N ALA A 679 29.40 25.52 11.67
CA ALA A 679 29.68 26.71 12.48
C ALA A 679 31.00 26.62 13.23
N ARG A 680 31.29 25.47 13.84
CA ARG A 680 32.60 25.23 14.53
C ARG A 680 33.77 25.29 13.55
N ALA A 681 33.62 24.69 12.38
CA ALA A 681 34.66 24.69 11.36
C ALA A 681 34.93 26.09 10.77
N PHE A 682 33.90 26.92 10.62
CA PHE A 682 34.03 28.29 10.12
C PHE A 682 34.66 29.24 11.14
N THR A 683 34.21 29.19 12.42
CA THR A 683 34.65 30.13 13.47
C THR A 683 35.90 29.67 14.20
N GLY A 684 36.26 28.39 14.14
CA GLY A 684 37.31 27.79 14.94
C GLY A 684 36.94 27.61 16.44
N LYS A 685 35.71 27.90 16.82
CA LYS A 685 35.20 27.84 18.19
C LYS A 685 34.37 26.58 18.42
N THR A 686 34.08 26.19 19.66
CA THR A 686 33.49 24.86 19.97
C THR A 686 32.10 24.91 20.58
N ARG A 687 31.77 25.90 21.39
CA ARG A 687 30.50 26.02 22.11
C ARG A 687 29.42 26.70 21.28
N PHE A 688 28.18 26.54 21.69
CA PHE A 688 27.05 27.28 21.13
C PHE A 688 26.05 27.67 22.22
N ILE A 689 25.29 28.73 21.98
CA ILE A 689 24.18 29.15 22.83
C ILE A 689 22.90 28.55 22.28
N ARG A 690 22.03 28.06 23.19
CA ARG A 690 20.63 27.66 22.93
C ARG A 690 19.73 28.21 24.05
N PHE A 691 18.40 28.07 23.87
CA PHE A 691 17.43 28.72 24.76
C PHE A 691 16.48 27.72 25.41
N VAL A 692 16.02 28.05 26.64
CA VAL A 692 15.07 27.24 27.40
C VAL A 692 13.77 27.07 26.62
N GLY A 693 13.26 25.82 26.57
CA GLY A 693 12.03 25.48 25.90
C GLY A 693 12.15 25.31 24.41
N HIS A 694 13.24 25.71 23.74
CA HIS A 694 13.47 25.46 22.32
C HIS A 694 13.80 23.98 22.08
N TYR A 695 13.30 23.43 20.97
CA TYR A 695 13.55 22.04 20.60
C TYR A 695 14.34 21.94 19.27
N HIS A 696 15.53 21.39 19.36
CA HIS A 696 16.47 21.28 18.22
C HIS A 696 16.81 19.84 17.85
N GLY A 697 15.98 18.87 18.26
CA GLY A 697 16.20 17.44 18.03
C GLY A 697 16.62 16.69 19.28
N SER A 698 16.89 15.38 19.12
CA SER A 698 17.09 14.43 20.22
C SER A 698 18.56 14.05 20.49
N SER A 699 19.52 14.74 19.88
CA SER A 699 20.95 14.43 20.08
C SER A 699 21.43 14.89 21.48
N ASP A 700 22.39 14.16 22.04
CA ASP A 700 22.87 14.31 23.42
C ASP A 700 23.35 15.72 23.80
N ASN A 701 23.89 16.46 22.83
CA ASN A 701 24.46 17.82 23.07
C ASN A 701 23.43 18.96 23.04
N ILE A 702 22.16 18.67 22.70
CA ILE A 702 21.11 19.69 22.52
C ILE A 702 19.79 19.37 23.21
N ALA A 703 19.53 18.11 23.60
CA ALA A 703 18.24 17.73 24.20
C ALA A 703 18.22 18.03 25.71
N GLY A 704 17.13 18.65 26.20
CA GLY A 704 16.86 18.87 27.64
C GLY A 704 17.80 19.83 28.35
N GLY A 705 17.86 19.77 29.69
CA GLY A 705 18.54 20.66 30.59
C GLY A 705 17.65 21.82 31.08
N ARG A 706 17.93 22.31 32.27
CA ARG A 706 17.29 23.51 32.86
C ARG A 706 18.29 24.60 33.17
N LEU A 707 17.80 25.81 33.43
CA LEU A 707 18.64 26.89 33.93
C LEU A 707 19.18 26.55 35.33
N PRO A 708 20.45 26.85 35.62
CA PRO A 708 21.01 26.70 36.96
C PRO A 708 20.22 27.51 37.99
N THR A 709 19.96 26.90 39.15
CA THR A 709 19.18 27.53 40.22
C THR A 709 19.95 28.64 40.98
N ASP A 710 21.27 28.58 40.97
CA ASP A 710 22.15 29.58 41.62
C ASP A 710 22.30 30.88 40.78
N GLY A 711 21.85 30.88 39.53
CA GLY A 711 21.99 32.03 38.62
C GLY A 711 23.42 32.41 38.22
N LEU A 712 24.42 31.68 38.71
CA LEU A 712 25.85 31.96 38.50
C LEU A 712 26.45 31.08 37.41
N SER A 713 26.03 29.85 37.33
CA SER A 713 26.45 28.93 36.26
C SER A 713 25.66 29.15 34.97
N LEU A 714 26.33 29.19 33.83
CA LEU A 714 25.72 29.26 32.50
C LEU A 714 25.57 27.88 31.87
N LEU A 715 26.08 26.84 32.50
CA LEU A 715 25.97 25.47 32.02
C LEU A 715 24.63 24.88 32.44
N PRO A 716 23.95 24.15 31.56
CA PRO A 716 22.68 23.53 31.91
C PRO A 716 22.83 22.48 33.01
N GLU A 717 21.91 22.51 33.98
CA GLU A 717 21.80 21.43 34.95
C GLU A 717 21.19 20.19 34.34
N LEU A 718 21.80 19.02 34.58
CA LEU A 718 21.23 17.74 34.26
C LEU A 718 20.32 17.31 35.41
N VAL A 719 19.04 17.25 35.18
CA VAL A 719 18.03 16.96 36.21
C VAL A 719 17.65 15.48 36.12
N PRO A 720 17.72 14.74 37.26
CA PRO A 720 17.31 13.35 37.30
C PRO A 720 15.84 13.14 36.91
N GLU A 721 14.98 14.13 37.16
CA GLU A 721 13.56 14.13 36.81
C GLU A 721 13.30 14.36 35.33
N ASP A 722 14.27 14.83 34.56
CA ASP A 722 14.17 14.98 33.12
C ASP A 722 14.34 13.60 32.41
N ARG A 723 13.43 12.68 32.72
CA ARG A 723 13.48 11.27 32.29
C ARG A 723 13.56 11.09 30.79
N LEU A 724 13.01 12.02 29.98
CA LEU A 724 13.05 11.95 28.53
C LEU A 724 14.43 12.25 27.94
N TYR A 725 15.27 12.97 28.67
CA TYR A 725 16.48 13.56 28.10
C TYR A 725 17.78 13.16 28.81
N THR A 726 17.73 12.54 29.99
CA THR A 726 18.93 12.26 30.79
C THR A 726 19.39 10.81 30.78
N LEU A 727 18.48 9.84 30.72
CA LEU A 727 18.83 8.42 30.70
C LEU A 727 19.55 8.02 29.41
N GLY A 728 20.70 7.39 29.55
CA GLY A 728 21.51 6.91 28.42
C GLY A 728 22.39 7.96 27.75
N ARG A 729 22.34 9.23 28.19
CA ARG A 729 23.18 10.29 27.67
C ARG A 729 24.62 10.14 28.16
N ALA A 730 25.59 10.45 27.28
CA ALA A 730 27.00 10.55 27.70
C ALA A 730 27.20 11.69 28.73
N PRO A 731 27.88 11.41 29.84
CA PRO A 731 28.12 12.44 30.85
C PRO A 731 28.81 13.70 30.28
N ASN A 732 28.40 14.87 30.72
CA ASN A 732 29.00 16.18 30.43
C ASN A 732 28.93 16.68 28.96
N VAL A 733 28.44 15.92 27.99
CA VAL A 733 28.40 16.35 26.58
C VAL A 733 27.60 17.64 26.40
N MET A 734 26.49 17.79 27.09
CA MET A 734 25.69 19.02 27.04
C MET A 734 26.42 20.20 27.70
N ALA A 735 26.93 20.00 28.92
CA ALA A 735 27.62 21.03 29.70
C ALA A 735 28.88 21.55 29.01
N GLU A 736 29.61 20.67 28.31
CA GLU A 736 30.83 21.05 27.60
C GLU A 736 30.57 21.81 26.30
N GLN A 737 29.44 21.54 25.63
CA GLN A 737 29.20 22.06 24.28
C GLN A 737 28.20 23.19 24.19
N SER A 738 27.20 23.28 25.11
CA SER A 738 26.15 24.30 25.03
C SER A 738 26.01 25.16 26.27
N LEU A 739 25.69 26.44 26.03
CA LEU A 739 25.25 27.37 27.06
C LEU A 739 23.73 27.55 26.92
N LEU A 740 22.98 27.31 27.98
CA LEU A 740 21.53 27.43 28.00
C LEU A 740 21.14 28.78 28.63
N LEU A 741 20.37 29.59 27.88
CA LEU A 741 19.95 30.93 28.32
C LEU A 741 18.40 31.05 28.29
N PRO A 742 17.82 32.00 29.04
CA PRO A 742 16.41 32.33 28.91
C PRO A 742 16.16 33.03 27.58
N TRP A 743 14.98 32.74 27.00
CA TRP A 743 14.48 33.40 25.80
C TRP A 743 14.04 34.83 26.10
N ASN A 744 14.23 35.74 25.15
CA ASN A 744 13.87 37.17 25.26
C ASN A 744 14.66 37.98 26.34
N ASP A 745 15.73 37.45 26.88
CA ASP A 745 16.63 38.15 27.81
C ASP A 745 17.90 38.64 27.08
N ILE A 746 17.81 39.82 26.48
CA ILE A 746 18.91 40.38 25.67
C ILE A 746 20.12 40.77 26.55
N ASP A 747 19.92 41.19 27.79
CA ASP A 747 21.00 41.64 28.69
C ASP A 747 21.84 40.41 29.10
N ARG A 748 21.18 39.29 29.42
CA ARG A 748 21.90 38.06 29.76
C ARG A 748 22.60 37.46 28.56
N LEU A 749 21.99 37.53 27.39
CA LEU A 749 22.64 37.10 26.13
C LEU A 749 23.88 37.94 25.85
N THR A 750 23.79 39.25 25.98
CA THR A 750 24.91 40.18 25.78
C THR A 750 26.06 39.89 26.75
N ALA A 751 25.80 39.84 28.06
CA ALA A 751 26.80 39.54 29.07
C ALA A 751 27.48 38.18 28.85
N THR A 752 26.71 37.16 28.39
CA THR A 752 27.24 35.85 28.08
C THR A 752 28.17 35.89 26.87
N ILE A 753 27.76 36.56 25.79
CA ILE A 753 28.59 36.71 24.59
C ILE A 753 29.86 37.48 24.91
N GLU A 754 29.78 38.62 25.58
CA GLU A 754 30.94 39.43 25.95
C GLU A 754 31.97 38.63 26.77
N ARG A 755 31.49 37.79 27.66
CA ARG A 755 32.34 36.95 28.53
C ARG A 755 32.96 35.74 27.82
N HIS A 756 32.26 35.14 26.88
CA HIS A 756 32.59 33.82 26.28
C HIS A 756 32.75 33.81 24.75
N HIS A 757 32.79 34.99 24.11
CA HIS A 757 32.83 35.10 22.62
C HIS A 757 33.96 34.31 21.98
N GLY A 758 35.11 34.14 22.69
CA GLY A 758 36.25 33.35 22.19
C GLY A 758 35.95 31.85 22.03
N GLU A 759 34.93 31.35 22.70
CA GLU A 759 34.54 29.93 22.71
C GLU A 759 33.24 29.64 21.92
N ILE A 760 32.39 30.66 21.71
CA ILE A 760 31.06 30.52 21.12
C ILE A 760 31.14 30.55 19.59
N ALA A 761 30.83 29.41 18.95
CA ALA A 761 30.74 29.27 17.50
C ALA A 761 29.41 29.80 16.95
N ALA A 762 28.31 29.60 17.66
CA ALA A 762 26.97 29.92 17.19
C ALA A 762 25.99 30.28 18.30
N VAL A 763 24.97 31.07 17.95
CA VAL A 763 23.72 31.22 18.67
C VAL A 763 22.66 30.49 17.86
N LEU A 764 22.10 29.37 18.40
CA LEU A 764 21.09 28.55 17.78
C LEU A 764 19.73 28.84 18.44
N MET A 765 18.71 29.18 17.63
CA MET A 765 17.38 29.51 18.16
C MET A 765 16.25 29.18 17.18
N GLU A 766 15.08 28.87 17.70
CA GLU A 766 13.83 29.06 16.99
C GLU A 766 13.54 30.56 16.90
N PRO A 767 13.35 31.19 15.73
CA PRO A 767 13.08 32.63 15.64
C PRO A 767 11.74 33.03 16.26
N ILE A 768 10.82 32.11 16.40
CA ILE A 768 9.59 32.14 17.18
C ILE A 768 9.60 30.89 18.02
N ALA A 769 9.55 31.00 19.34
CA ALA A 769 9.69 29.86 20.25
C ALA A 769 8.35 29.06 20.34
N ILE A 770 7.97 28.39 19.24
CA ILE A 770 6.72 27.62 19.17
C ILE A 770 6.77 26.49 20.20
N ASN A 771 7.85 25.72 20.26
CA ASN A 771 8.01 24.61 21.20
C ASN A 771 8.06 25.08 22.68
N ALA A 772 8.44 26.30 22.93
CA ALA A 772 8.45 26.90 24.26
C ALA A 772 7.10 27.54 24.70
N GLY A 773 6.02 27.28 23.94
CA GLY A 773 4.69 27.80 24.26
C GLY A 773 4.16 28.87 23.31
N GLY A 774 4.72 29.02 22.12
CA GLY A 774 4.28 30.01 21.13
C GLY A 774 4.75 31.43 21.40
N ILE A 775 5.89 31.58 22.07
CA ILE A 775 6.42 32.89 22.53
C ILE A 775 7.07 33.63 21.36
N LEU A 776 6.57 34.83 21.07
CA LEU A 776 7.14 35.72 20.05
C LEU A 776 8.41 36.39 20.57
N PRO A 777 9.37 36.75 19.70
CA PRO A 777 10.52 37.58 20.10
C PRO A 777 10.05 38.98 20.49
N LEU A 778 10.63 39.52 21.56
CA LEU A 778 10.41 40.93 21.95
C LEU A 778 10.94 41.85 20.85
N GLN A 779 10.36 43.05 20.79
CA GLN A 779 10.73 44.03 19.78
C GLN A 779 12.23 44.34 19.79
N GLY A 780 12.89 44.15 18.67
CA GLY A 780 14.31 44.39 18.50
C GLY A 780 15.24 43.27 19.04
N TYR A 781 14.71 42.24 19.69
CA TYR A 781 15.50 41.14 20.26
C TYR A 781 16.38 40.44 19.21
N LEU A 782 15.76 40.00 18.11
CA LEU A 782 16.48 39.29 17.04
C LEU A 782 17.52 40.18 16.32
N GLN A 783 17.16 41.44 16.08
CA GLN A 783 18.08 42.44 15.46
C GLN A 783 19.32 42.67 16.34
N LYS A 784 19.14 42.87 17.64
CA LYS A 784 20.23 43.00 18.61
C LYS A 784 21.09 41.75 18.70
N THR A 785 20.43 40.57 18.71
CA THR A 785 21.15 39.31 18.71
C THR A 785 22.02 39.13 17.46
N LYS A 786 21.49 39.49 16.28
CA LYS A 786 22.27 39.46 15.05
C LYS A 786 23.48 40.39 15.11
N ALA A 787 23.30 41.64 15.54
CA ALA A 787 24.36 42.61 15.66
C ALA A 787 25.47 42.11 16.62
N LEU A 788 25.11 41.53 17.77
CA LEU A 788 26.08 40.92 18.71
C LEU A 788 26.85 39.78 18.06
N CYS A 789 26.15 38.90 17.32
CA CYS A 789 26.78 37.77 16.62
C CYS A 789 27.81 38.27 15.58
N GLU A 790 27.47 39.27 14.79
CA GLU A 790 28.37 39.89 13.80
C GLU A 790 29.59 40.57 14.48
N GLN A 791 29.34 41.32 15.56
CA GLN A 791 30.41 42.02 16.32
C GLN A 791 31.46 41.03 16.84
N TYR A 792 31.07 39.86 17.31
CA TYR A 792 31.95 38.89 18.00
C TYR A 792 32.37 37.71 17.15
N ASN A 793 32.10 37.74 15.82
CA ASN A 793 32.36 36.62 14.89
C ASN A 793 31.75 35.29 15.39
N ILE A 794 30.45 35.35 15.67
CA ILE A 794 29.58 34.22 16.08
C ILE A 794 28.53 34.04 15.00
N LEU A 795 28.19 32.83 14.62
CA LEU A 795 27.14 32.61 13.64
C LEU A 795 25.74 32.60 14.31
N LEU A 796 24.83 33.41 13.78
CA LEU A 796 23.41 33.30 14.10
C LEU A 796 22.77 32.20 13.23
N ILE A 797 22.17 31.20 13.87
CA ILE A 797 21.51 30.08 13.22
C ILE A 797 20.03 30.06 13.61
N PHE A 798 19.15 30.14 12.62
CA PHE A 798 17.71 29.95 12.84
C PHE A 798 17.30 28.51 12.59
N ASP A 799 16.72 27.89 13.60
CA ASP A 799 16.00 26.62 13.45
C ASP A 799 14.57 26.92 12.98
N GLU A 800 14.38 26.81 11.69
CA GLU A 800 13.10 27.01 11.01
C GLU A 800 12.45 25.66 10.64
N VAL A 801 12.83 24.57 11.30
CA VAL A 801 12.24 23.25 11.06
C VAL A 801 10.73 23.27 11.28
N LEU A 802 10.24 24.05 12.22
CA LEU A 802 8.81 24.22 12.48
C LEU A 802 8.25 25.48 11.81
N THR A 803 8.90 26.62 11.94
CA THR A 803 8.41 27.91 11.44
C THR A 803 8.56 28.06 9.92
N GLY A 804 9.49 27.41 9.27
CA GLY A 804 9.87 27.52 7.87
C GLY A 804 8.70 27.76 6.90
N VAL A 805 8.35 26.77 6.09
CA VAL A 805 7.23 26.86 5.13
C VAL A 805 5.88 27.08 5.82
N ARG A 806 5.76 26.77 7.10
CA ARG A 806 4.49 26.87 7.84
C ARG A 806 3.98 28.30 8.03
N VAL A 807 4.88 29.28 8.24
CA VAL A 807 4.49 30.67 8.44
C VAL A 807 4.65 31.56 7.21
N GLY A 808 5.30 31.05 6.16
CA GLY A 808 5.57 31.73 4.91
C GLY A 808 6.61 31.01 4.08
N THR A 809 6.69 31.29 2.77
CA THR A 809 7.63 30.61 1.85
C THR A 809 9.09 30.83 2.23
N GLY A 810 9.42 31.96 2.79
CA GLY A 810 10.78 32.30 3.30
C GLY A 810 10.96 32.11 4.80
N GLY A 811 9.96 31.53 5.50
CA GLY A 811 10.01 31.27 6.92
C GLY A 811 9.81 32.49 7.82
N ALA A 812 10.04 32.30 9.13
CA ALA A 812 9.92 33.38 10.12
C ALA A 812 10.99 34.47 9.90
N GLN A 813 12.15 34.17 9.36
CA GLN A 813 13.18 35.17 9.02
C GLN A 813 12.64 36.23 8.03
N GLN A 814 11.83 35.83 7.04
CA GLN A 814 11.20 36.77 6.12
C GLN A 814 10.14 37.61 6.84
N LEU A 815 9.30 36.95 7.65
CA LEU A 815 8.21 37.58 8.39
C LEU A 815 8.73 38.63 9.42
N LEU A 816 9.83 38.31 10.12
CA LEU A 816 10.41 39.14 11.19
C LEU A 816 11.48 40.11 10.68
N GLY A 817 11.83 40.05 9.39
CA GLY A 817 12.82 40.94 8.77
C GLY A 817 14.24 40.78 9.33
N VAL A 818 14.65 39.59 9.75
CA VAL A 818 16.00 39.29 10.25
C VAL A 818 16.54 38.05 9.52
N THR A 819 17.59 38.26 8.74
CA THR A 819 18.26 37.17 7.99
C THR A 819 19.46 36.67 8.80
N PRO A 820 19.44 35.40 9.26
CA PRO A 820 20.57 34.77 9.96
C PRO A 820 21.70 34.42 8.99
N HIS A 821 22.84 33.93 9.50
CA HIS A 821 23.95 33.42 8.69
C HIS A 821 23.63 32.04 8.09
N LEU A 822 22.92 31.19 8.84
CA LEU A 822 22.49 29.86 8.45
C LEU A 822 21.07 29.61 8.94
N SER A 823 20.31 28.80 8.19
CA SER A 823 18.98 28.35 8.63
C SER A 823 18.76 26.88 8.30
N ILE A 824 17.88 26.24 9.08
CA ILE A 824 17.48 24.84 8.87
C ILE A 824 15.98 24.80 8.64
N PHE A 825 15.55 24.13 7.55
CA PHE A 825 14.16 23.90 7.19
C PHE A 825 13.84 22.40 7.21
N GLY A 826 12.61 22.03 7.56
CA GLY A 826 12.14 20.65 7.63
C GLY A 826 10.63 20.57 7.73
N LYS A 827 10.09 19.47 8.26
CA LYS A 827 8.64 19.26 8.50
C LYS A 827 7.78 19.70 7.30
N ALA A 828 7.12 20.87 7.39
CA ALA A 828 6.26 21.43 6.35
C ALA A 828 6.97 21.61 5.01
N LEU A 829 8.30 21.70 4.97
CA LEU A 829 9.10 21.75 3.74
C LEU A 829 8.78 20.58 2.81
N GLY A 830 8.63 19.35 3.35
CA GLY A 830 8.25 18.15 2.64
C GLY A 830 6.74 17.91 2.53
N GLY A 831 5.90 18.91 2.84
CA GLY A 831 4.44 18.82 2.76
C GLY A 831 3.77 17.92 3.80
N GLY A 832 4.54 17.08 4.51
CA GLY A 832 4.07 16.18 5.58
C GLY A 832 4.07 14.69 5.26
N ALA A 833 4.27 14.28 4.00
CA ALA A 833 4.26 12.87 3.62
C ALA A 833 5.67 12.27 3.45
N VAL A 834 6.68 13.10 3.22
CA VAL A 834 8.05 12.67 2.91
C VAL A 834 9.03 13.36 3.85
N PRO A 835 9.89 12.60 4.56
CA PRO A 835 10.93 13.18 5.42
C PRO A 835 12.00 13.84 4.54
N VAL A 836 12.22 15.13 4.76
CA VAL A 836 13.29 15.90 4.13
C VAL A 836 13.56 17.15 4.95
N SER A 837 14.81 17.57 4.97
CA SER A 837 15.25 18.86 5.54
C SER A 837 16.33 19.49 4.68
N ALA A 838 16.54 20.79 4.88
CA ALA A 838 17.56 21.56 4.17
C ALA A 838 18.34 22.47 5.13
N ILE A 839 19.64 22.56 4.92
CA ILE A 839 20.51 23.58 5.48
C ILE A 839 20.71 24.62 4.38
N VAL A 840 20.42 25.88 4.68
CA VAL A 840 20.64 26.99 3.78
C VAL A 840 21.49 28.05 4.48
N GLY A 841 22.28 28.79 3.71
CA GLY A 841 23.11 29.80 4.31
C GLY A 841 24.00 30.56 3.34
N GLN A 842 24.81 31.48 3.90
CA GLN A 842 25.76 32.30 3.18
C GLN A 842 26.81 31.46 2.47
N ARG A 843 27.20 31.87 1.28
CA ARG A 843 28.08 31.11 0.38
C ARG A 843 29.44 30.82 1.00
N ASP A 844 30.07 31.79 1.62
CA ASP A 844 31.40 31.66 2.23
C ASP A 844 31.45 30.60 3.32
N ILE A 845 30.37 30.46 4.09
CA ILE A 845 30.21 29.46 5.15
C ILE A 845 29.94 28.09 4.50
N MET A 846 28.98 28.02 3.57
CA MET A 846 28.51 26.77 2.96
C MET A 846 29.58 26.13 2.04
N GLU A 847 30.47 26.92 1.44
CA GLU A 847 31.59 26.43 0.63
C GLU A 847 32.60 25.56 1.40
N LEU A 848 32.59 25.57 2.73
CA LEU A 848 33.40 24.63 3.50
C LEU A 848 33.03 23.16 3.20
N TYR A 849 31.80 22.90 2.83
CA TYR A 849 31.38 21.57 2.33
C TYR A 849 32.03 21.26 0.98
N SER A 850 32.02 22.21 0.06
CA SER A 850 32.60 22.04 -1.29
C SER A 850 34.13 21.88 -1.26
N ARG A 851 34.79 22.48 -0.25
CA ARG A 851 36.24 22.40 -0.05
C ARG A 851 36.66 21.19 0.80
N ASN A 852 35.73 20.25 1.09
CA ASN A 852 35.96 19.08 1.95
C ASN A 852 36.56 19.43 3.34
N LYS A 853 36.23 20.58 3.89
CA LYS A 853 36.65 20.99 5.23
C LYS A 853 35.68 20.52 6.31
N VAL A 854 34.45 20.19 5.92
CA VAL A 854 33.39 19.70 6.81
C VAL A 854 32.73 18.48 6.18
N LEU A 855 32.65 17.40 6.94
CA LEU A 855 31.99 16.18 6.49
C LEU A 855 30.45 16.38 6.52
N HIS A 856 29.82 16.14 5.38
CA HIS A 856 28.38 16.01 5.25
C HIS A 856 28.08 14.73 4.43
N ALA A 857 27.60 13.70 5.09
CA ALA A 857 27.33 12.39 4.48
C ALA A 857 25.98 11.85 4.94
N GLY A 858 25.27 11.18 4.03
CA GLY A 858 23.99 10.54 4.27
C GLY A 858 23.46 9.94 2.97
N THR A 859 23.12 8.64 2.99
CA THR A 859 22.66 7.90 1.80
C THR A 859 21.46 8.57 1.11
N PHE A 860 20.57 9.17 1.89
CA PHE A 860 19.35 9.80 1.39
C PHE A 860 19.44 11.33 1.29
N ASN A 861 20.62 11.93 1.37
CA ASN A 861 20.78 13.37 1.23
C ASN A 861 20.47 13.81 -0.20
N GLY A 862 19.41 14.61 -0.37
CA GLY A 862 18.97 15.07 -1.69
C GLY A 862 18.35 13.99 -2.57
N TYR A 863 17.77 12.91 -1.99
CA TYR A 863 17.10 11.88 -2.78
C TYR A 863 15.86 12.43 -3.51
N PRO A 864 15.59 11.94 -4.74
CA PRO A 864 14.62 12.55 -5.64
C PRO A 864 13.22 12.73 -5.06
N LEU A 865 12.71 11.75 -4.29
CA LEU A 865 11.38 11.83 -3.70
C LEU A 865 11.26 12.96 -2.68
N GLY A 866 12.30 13.21 -1.87
CA GLY A 866 12.36 14.35 -0.94
C GLY A 866 12.35 15.68 -1.67
N LEU A 867 13.12 15.79 -2.75
CA LEU A 867 13.17 16.98 -3.62
C LEU A 867 11.83 17.22 -4.31
N ALA A 868 11.20 16.17 -4.85
CA ALA A 868 9.87 16.25 -5.45
C ALA A 868 8.80 16.71 -4.46
N ALA A 869 8.90 16.29 -3.19
CA ALA A 869 8.02 16.72 -2.12
C ALA A 869 8.14 18.23 -1.84
N ILE A 870 9.37 18.76 -1.80
CA ILE A 870 9.62 20.20 -1.65
C ILE A 870 9.02 20.96 -2.84
N LYS A 871 9.33 20.54 -4.09
CA LYS A 871 8.80 21.15 -5.30
C LYS A 871 7.28 21.17 -5.30
N ALA A 872 6.64 20.03 -4.96
CA ALA A 872 5.20 19.93 -4.89
C ALA A 872 4.59 20.88 -3.84
N THR A 873 5.22 21.01 -2.68
CA THR A 873 4.75 21.90 -1.60
C THR A 873 4.78 23.36 -2.04
N TYR A 874 5.88 23.82 -2.59
CA TYR A 874 6.00 25.21 -3.09
C TYR A 874 5.08 25.47 -4.29
N SER A 875 4.95 24.51 -5.22
CA SER A 875 4.03 24.64 -6.36
C SER A 875 2.57 24.79 -5.92
N LEU A 876 2.14 24.06 -4.87
CA LEU A 876 0.80 24.22 -4.31
C LEU A 876 0.59 25.59 -3.66
N ILE A 877 1.59 26.12 -2.98
CA ILE A 877 1.54 27.46 -2.39
C ILE A 877 1.49 28.53 -3.49
N GLU A 878 2.28 28.41 -4.55
CA GLU A 878 2.28 29.34 -5.68
C GLU A 878 0.94 29.32 -6.46
N GLN A 879 0.28 28.14 -6.55
CA GLN A 879 -1.05 27.99 -7.15
C GLN A 879 -2.18 28.55 -6.29
N ASP A 880 -1.99 28.63 -4.98
CA ASP A 880 -2.95 29.14 -4.00
C ASP A 880 -2.32 30.18 -3.07
N PRO A 881 -2.08 31.39 -3.57
CA PRO A 881 -1.40 32.46 -2.79
C PRO A 881 -2.14 32.89 -1.52
N LEU A 882 -3.44 32.59 -1.43
CA LEU A 882 -4.28 32.91 -0.26
C LEU A 882 -4.30 31.79 0.79
N CYS A 883 -3.58 30.70 0.60
CA CYS A 883 -3.61 29.55 1.54
C CYS A 883 -3.23 29.94 2.96
N TYR A 884 -2.20 30.76 3.16
CA TYR A 884 -1.79 31.25 4.49
C TYR A 884 -2.85 32.12 5.13
N GLN A 885 -3.48 33.03 4.36
CA GLN A 885 -4.56 33.88 4.86
C GLN A 885 -5.76 33.01 5.29
N ARG A 886 -6.17 32.06 4.47
CA ARG A 886 -7.27 31.14 4.77
C ARG A 886 -6.99 30.30 6.02
N MET A 887 -5.79 29.72 6.14
CA MET A 887 -5.38 29.00 7.35
C MET A 887 -5.41 29.88 8.59
N ALA A 888 -4.94 31.12 8.48
CA ALA A 888 -4.95 32.09 9.58
C ALA A 888 -6.37 32.49 9.99
N ASP A 889 -7.29 32.63 9.04
CA ASP A 889 -8.68 32.98 9.32
C ASP A 889 -9.40 31.83 10.04
N ILE A 890 -9.18 30.58 9.60
CA ILE A 890 -9.73 29.38 10.23
C ILE A 890 -9.18 29.23 11.65
N THR A 891 -7.88 29.30 11.86
CA THR A 891 -7.30 29.12 13.19
C THR A 891 -7.69 30.23 14.17
N ARG A 892 -7.91 31.48 13.70
CA ARG A 892 -8.46 32.55 14.53
C ARG A 892 -9.88 32.22 15.00
N GLN A 893 -10.72 31.67 14.12
CA GLN A 893 -12.08 31.25 14.47
C GLN A 893 -12.05 30.09 15.48
N LEU A 894 -11.19 29.07 15.26
CA LEU A 894 -11.02 27.98 16.22
C LEU A 894 -10.55 28.48 17.59
N ALA A 895 -9.59 29.41 17.62
CA ALA A 895 -9.10 30.00 18.86
C ALA A 895 -10.20 30.79 19.61
N HIS A 896 -10.99 31.56 18.88
CA HIS A 896 -12.11 32.31 19.46
C HIS A 896 -13.16 31.36 20.09
N LEU A 897 -13.59 30.35 19.37
CA LEU A 897 -14.53 29.33 19.87
C LEU A 897 -13.97 28.61 21.11
N PHE A 898 -12.68 28.28 21.11
CA PHE A 898 -12.04 27.60 22.23
C PHE A 898 -11.98 28.48 23.49
N ILE A 899 -11.60 29.78 23.34
CA ILE A 899 -11.59 30.74 24.45
C ILE A 899 -13.02 30.95 24.97
N SER A 900 -14.02 31.10 24.09
CA SER A 900 -15.41 31.27 24.50
C SER A 900 -15.94 30.06 25.27
N ALA A 901 -15.66 28.84 24.81
CA ALA A 901 -16.05 27.61 25.50
C ALA A 901 -15.36 27.49 26.88
N ALA A 902 -14.11 27.93 27.00
CA ALA A 902 -13.40 27.94 28.28
C ALA A 902 -14.00 28.97 29.26
N GLN A 903 -14.38 30.16 28.78
CA GLN A 903 -15.02 31.20 29.56
C GLN A 903 -16.38 30.79 30.11
N GLU A 904 -17.20 30.11 29.29
CA GLU A 904 -18.52 29.61 29.70
C GLU A 904 -18.46 28.63 30.90
N VAL A 905 -17.36 27.89 31.02
CA VAL A 905 -17.11 26.92 32.11
C VAL A 905 -16.15 27.46 33.17
N GLU A 906 -15.86 28.75 33.16
CA GLU A 906 -14.99 29.45 34.12
C GLU A 906 -13.57 28.85 34.21
N LEU A 907 -13.00 28.41 33.10
CA LEU A 907 -11.60 27.94 33.00
C LEU A 907 -10.73 29.00 32.33
N PRO A 908 -9.60 29.41 32.95
CA PRO A 908 -8.66 30.32 32.30
C PRO A 908 -8.00 29.67 31.08
N LEU A 909 -8.01 30.36 29.94
CA LEU A 909 -7.39 29.87 28.72
C LEU A 909 -6.80 31.04 27.92
N VAL A 910 -5.52 30.89 27.55
CA VAL A 910 -4.81 31.79 26.63
C VAL A 910 -4.36 30.99 25.42
N ILE A 911 -4.48 31.59 24.25
CA ILE A 911 -3.98 31.02 22.98
C ILE A 911 -3.03 32.05 22.36
N GLN A 912 -1.80 31.65 22.09
CA GLN A 912 -0.77 32.51 21.53
C GLN A 912 0.05 31.81 20.44
N GLY A 913 0.97 32.50 19.75
CA GLY A 913 1.80 31.96 18.68
C GLY A 913 1.47 32.58 17.33
N MET A 914 1.82 31.87 16.25
CA MET A 914 1.53 32.30 14.88
C MET A 914 0.20 31.74 14.40
N PRO A 915 -0.54 32.47 13.53
CA PRO A 915 -1.88 32.05 13.10
C PRO A 915 -1.98 30.64 12.52
N THR A 916 -0.89 30.11 11.92
CA THR A 916 -0.84 28.75 11.37
C THR A 916 -0.26 27.71 12.37
N ALA A 917 0.19 28.17 13.54
CA ALA A 917 0.83 27.36 14.59
C ALA A 917 0.59 28.02 15.96
N LEU A 918 -0.60 27.77 16.53
CA LEU A 918 -1.01 28.31 17.84
C LEU A 918 -0.68 27.32 18.97
N VAL A 919 -0.57 27.84 20.18
CA VAL A 919 -0.39 27.06 21.43
C VAL A 919 -1.39 27.56 22.46
N TYR A 920 -2.12 26.63 23.09
CA TYR A 920 -3.05 26.97 24.17
C TYR A 920 -2.44 26.68 25.57
N HIS A 921 -2.78 27.51 26.55
CA HIS A 921 -2.35 27.39 27.93
C HIS A 921 -3.52 27.61 28.87
N ALA A 922 -3.75 26.68 29.80
CA ALA A 922 -4.79 26.79 30.83
C ALA A 922 -4.38 27.76 31.94
N GLN A 923 -4.25 29.05 31.61
CA GLN A 923 -3.86 30.15 32.47
C GLN A 923 -4.45 31.48 32.02
N SER A 924 -4.37 32.52 32.83
CA SER A 924 -5.01 33.82 32.57
C SER A 924 -4.13 34.84 31.84
N SER A 925 -2.81 34.61 31.73
CA SER A 925 -1.86 35.58 31.12
C SER A 925 -1.05 34.93 29.99
N VAL A 926 -0.65 35.73 28.99
CA VAL A 926 0.27 35.31 27.93
C VAL A 926 1.68 35.07 28.46
N LEU A 927 2.35 34.08 27.88
CA LEU A 927 3.75 33.79 28.15
C LEU A 927 4.65 34.77 27.37
N THR A 928 5.63 35.35 28.01
CA THR A 928 6.66 36.20 27.41
C THR A 928 8.07 35.61 27.51
N ALA A 929 8.25 34.64 28.40
CA ALA A 929 9.46 33.83 28.53
C ALA A 929 9.06 32.39 28.87
N ALA A 930 9.90 31.41 28.53
CA ALA A 930 9.72 30.06 29.02
C ALA A 930 9.97 30.05 30.53
N GLU A 931 8.94 29.70 31.29
CA GLU A 931 9.01 29.70 32.75
C GLU A 931 9.75 28.46 33.27
N SER A 932 10.38 28.60 34.42
CA SER A 932 11.04 27.52 35.16
C SER A 932 9.99 26.61 35.82
N ASP A 933 10.35 25.37 36.13
CA ASP A 933 9.56 24.29 36.77
C ASP A 933 8.89 24.68 38.11
N SER A 934 7.98 25.63 38.10
CA SER A 934 7.19 25.99 39.26
C SER A 934 5.99 25.03 39.44
N ALA A 935 5.52 24.87 40.69
CA ALA A 935 4.30 24.09 40.96
C ALA A 935 3.10 24.61 40.17
N ALA A 936 3.02 25.95 39.93
CA ALA A 936 2.00 26.56 39.09
C ALA A 936 2.09 26.09 37.63
N GLN A 937 3.31 26.01 37.09
CA GLN A 937 3.54 25.52 35.72
C GLN A 937 3.14 24.05 35.54
N GLN A 938 3.47 23.20 36.51
CA GLN A 938 3.05 21.81 36.52
C GLN A 938 1.52 21.66 36.55
N GLN A 939 0.82 22.56 37.26
CA GLN A 939 -0.63 22.62 37.29
C GLN A 939 -1.19 22.97 35.91
N VAL A 940 -0.66 24.01 35.25
CA VAL A 940 -1.04 24.40 33.86
C VAL A 940 -0.84 23.24 32.92
N GLN A 941 0.30 22.56 33.01
CA GLN A 941 0.60 21.40 32.15
C GLN A 941 -0.37 20.21 32.38
N ARG A 942 -0.76 19.96 33.65
CA ARG A 942 -1.80 18.92 33.95
C ARG A 942 -3.13 19.29 33.34
N CYS A 943 -3.58 20.55 33.42
CA CYS A 943 -4.80 21.04 32.82
C CYS A 943 -4.74 20.96 31.27
N ASN A 944 -3.63 21.36 30.65
CA ASN A 944 -3.42 21.26 29.21
C ASN A 944 -3.50 19.81 28.75
N ASN A 945 -2.90 18.86 29.46
CA ASN A 945 -2.97 17.43 29.16
C ASN A 945 -4.40 16.90 29.29
N LEU A 946 -5.14 17.32 30.33
CA LEU A 946 -6.53 16.92 30.53
C LEU A 946 -7.41 17.41 29.37
N ILE A 947 -7.26 18.68 28.95
CA ILE A 947 -7.96 19.24 27.78
C ILE A 947 -7.66 18.39 26.54
N ARG A 948 -6.39 18.09 26.26
CA ARG A 948 -5.97 17.29 25.11
C ARG A 948 -6.57 15.87 25.12
N GLU A 949 -6.49 15.17 26.26
CA GLU A 949 -7.00 13.81 26.39
C GLU A 949 -8.54 13.74 26.30
N THR A 950 -9.22 14.75 26.85
CA THR A 950 -10.69 14.88 26.71
C THR A 950 -11.08 15.17 25.26
N ALA A 951 -10.37 16.09 24.60
CA ALA A 951 -10.64 16.47 23.20
C ALA A 951 -10.58 15.26 22.24
N LYS A 952 -9.65 14.31 22.44
CA LYS A 952 -9.57 13.07 21.66
C LYS A 952 -10.87 12.25 21.71
N ARG A 953 -11.52 12.21 22.89
CA ARG A 953 -12.80 11.51 23.09
C ARG A 953 -13.97 12.15 22.36
N TYR A 954 -13.82 13.40 21.95
CA TYR A 954 -14.82 14.16 21.17
C TYR A 954 -14.40 14.36 19.70
N GLY A 955 -13.37 13.66 19.23
CA GLY A 955 -12.93 13.71 17.84
C GLY A 955 -12.11 14.94 17.48
N ILE A 956 -11.36 15.51 18.42
CA ILE A 956 -10.41 16.61 18.19
C ILE A 956 -9.00 16.12 18.57
N GLN A 957 -8.06 16.19 17.64
CA GLN A 957 -6.68 15.77 17.83
C GLN A 957 -5.75 16.96 17.95
N PHE A 958 -5.51 17.46 19.16
CA PHE A 958 -4.46 18.43 19.43
C PHE A 958 -3.08 17.77 19.41
N ALA A 959 -2.04 18.52 19.07
CA ALA A 959 -0.67 18.03 19.15
C ALA A 959 -0.21 17.88 20.62
N PRO A 960 0.80 17.02 20.89
CA PRO A 960 1.53 17.07 22.15
C PRO A 960 2.00 18.51 22.46
N GLN A 961 2.10 18.88 23.72
CA GLN A 961 2.50 20.24 24.12
C GLN A 961 1.49 21.34 23.72
N SER A 962 0.19 20.97 23.54
CA SER A 962 -0.93 21.92 23.39
C SER A 962 -0.94 22.74 22.09
N HIS A 963 -0.28 22.27 21.04
CA HIS A 963 -0.26 22.98 19.76
C HIS A 963 -1.54 22.73 18.91
N ILE A 964 -1.85 23.73 18.10
CA ILE A 964 -2.92 23.75 17.12
C ILE A 964 -2.31 24.09 15.75
N TYR A 965 -2.27 23.13 14.84
CA TYR A 965 -1.73 23.32 13.49
C TYR A 965 -2.81 23.26 12.43
N ALA A 966 -2.84 24.26 11.54
CA ALA A 966 -3.67 24.22 10.34
C ALA A 966 -2.97 23.54 9.17
N ASN A 967 -3.73 23.08 8.19
CA ASN A 967 -3.24 22.65 6.88
C ASN A 967 -4.01 23.35 5.74
N MET A 968 -3.46 23.30 4.52
CA MET A 968 -4.02 24.03 3.36
C MET A 968 -5.45 23.64 2.99
N LEU A 969 -5.92 22.45 3.37
CA LEU A 969 -7.22 21.91 2.99
C LEU A 969 -8.31 22.10 4.06
N MET A 970 -8.01 22.83 5.14
CA MET A 970 -9.00 23.20 6.14
C MET A 970 -10.06 24.15 5.55
N SER A 971 -11.30 23.97 6.00
CA SER A 971 -12.48 24.68 5.52
C SER A 971 -13.41 25.14 6.66
N GLN A 972 -14.49 25.85 6.34
CA GLN A 972 -15.52 26.21 7.32
C GLN A 972 -16.22 25.00 7.96
N ASP A 973 -16.27 23.86 7.29
CA ASP A 973 -16.80 22.63 7.87
C ASP A 973 -15.95 22.16 9.07
N ASP A 974 -14.66 22.50 9.09
CA ASP A 974 -13.78 22.18 10.21
C ASP A 974 -14.05 23.10 11.41
N VAL A 975 -14.39 24.36 11.16
CA VAL A 975 -14.80 25.32 12.20
C VAL A 975 -16.12 24.86 12.82
N GLN A 976 -17.11 24.50 12.00
CA GLN A 976 -18.41 23.98 12.48
C GLN A 976 -18.27 22.67 13.26
N TRP A 977 -17.41 21.76 12.79
CA TRP A 977 -17.10 20.54 13.52
C TRP A 977 -16.51 20.81 14.90
N PHE A 978 -15.60 21.75 14.98
CA PHE A 978 -14.95 22.15 16.23
C PHE A 978 -15.94 22.82 17.17
N GLU A 979 -16.75 23.76 16.69
CA GLU A 979 -17.79 24.47 17.44
C GLU A 979 -18.75 23.48 18.12
N GLN A 980 -19.25 22.48 17.39
CA GLN A 980 -20.18 21.48 17.92
C GLN A 980 -19.62 20.64 19.08
N ARG A 981 -18.31 20.66 19.32
CA ARG A 981 -17.63 19.74 20.24
C ARG A 981 -16.85 20.42 21.34
N ILE A 982 -16.25 21.57 21.09
CA ILE A 982 -15.30 22.18 22.02
C ILE A 982 -15.95 22.57 23.36
N TYR A 983 -17.21 22.97 23.35
CA TYR A 983 -17.96 23.24 24.57
C TYR A 983 -18.09 22.00 25.46
N HIS A 984 -18.47 20.87 24.86
CA HIS A 984 -18.58 19.59 25.58
C HIS A 984 -17.22 19.11 26.13
N VAL A 985 -16.15 19.33 25.37
CA VAL A 985 -14.77 19.10 25.85
C VAL A 985 -14.49 19.91 27.12
N MET A 986 -14.74 21.21 27.09
CA MET A 986 -14.43 22.13 28.21
C MET A 986 -15.34 21.89 29.42
N SER A 987 -16.62 21.58 29.20
CA SER A 987 -17.55 21.21 30.26
C SER A 987 -17.09 19.92 30.97
N ASN A 988 -16.72 18.89 30.21
CA ASN A 988 -16.24 17.63 30.79
C ASN A 988 -14.89 17.81 31.51
N VAL A 989 -14.01 18.65 31.00
CA VAL A 989 -12.75 19.04 31.68
C VAL A 989 -13.06 19.69 33.04
N ARG A 990 -14.02 20.62 33.09
CA ARG A 990 -14.44 21.28 34.34
C ARG A 990 -14.99 20.28 35.35
N GLU A 991 -15.88 19.38 34.92
CA GLU A 991 -16.43 18.32 35.78
C GLU A 991 -15.33 17.44 36.39
N ILE A 992 -14.32 17.05 35.62
CA ILE A 992 -13.20 16.24 36.09
C ILE A 992 -12.36 17.02 37.12
N ILE A 993 -12.11 18.31 36.85
CA ILE A 993 -11.39 19.19 37.78
C ILE A 993 -12.16 19.27 39.11
N ASP A 994 -13.44 19.57 39.09
CA ASP A 994 -14.27 19.70 40.30
C ASP A 994 -14.36 18.39 41.08
N ALA A 995 -14.49 17.25 40.37
CA ALA A 995 -14.52 15.94 41.02
C ALA A 995 -13.18 15.54 41.65
N THR A 996 -12.07 16.03 41.13
CA THR A 996 -10.73 15.70 41.61
C THR A 996 -10.28 16.61 42.78
N PHE A 997 -10.50 17.91 42.66
CA PHE A 997 -10.04 18.90 43.65
C PHE A 997 -10.97 19.02 44.87
N ASN A 998 -12.26 18.69 44.78
CA ASN A 998 -13.16 18.64 45.93
C ASN A 998 -12.86 17.50 46.92
N LYS A 999 -12.01 16.52 46.53
CA LYS A 999 -11.54 15.45 47.41
C LYS A 999 -10.26 15.74 48.16
N GLU A 1000 -9.45 16.72 47.74
CA GLU A 1000 -8.17 17.04 48.32
C GLU A 1000 -8.14 18.35 49.15
N GLY A 1001 -9.24 19.07 49.28
CA GLY A 1001 -9.40 20.16 50.27
C GLY A 1001 -8.45 21.35 50.14
N CYS A 1002 -7.98 21.67 48.91
CA CYS A 1002 -7.15 22.84 48.64
C CYS A 1002 -7.68 23.63 47.45
N VAL A 1003 -8.30 24.77 47.72
CA VAL A 1003 -8.59 25.86 46.76
C VAL A 1003 -7.31 26.66 46.60
#